data_8622358194bd4f8055786c8055590f41
#
_entry.id   8622358194bd4f8055786c8055590f41
#
_cell.length_a   1.000
_cell.length_b   1.000
_cell.length_c   1.000
_cell.angle_alpha   90.00
_cell.angle_beta   90.00
_cell.angle_gamma   90.00
#
_symmetry.space_group_name_H-M   'P 1'
#
loop_
_entity.id
_entity.type
_entity.pdbx_description
1 polymer ?
#
loop_
_entity_poly.entity_id
_entity_poly.type
_entity_poly.pdbx_seq_one_letter_code
_entity_poly.pdbx_strand_id
1 'polypeptide(L)'
;MITGDDWMNDLAKNLVVWLILAAVLLSVFNSFAPIPEDNNLGYSDFVVEVQNDRVSQVTIEGLIIEGERRDGTSFRTVRPNVQDPGLMADLINHNVKVIGKEPESPSLISQLLVAAFPILLILGIFMFFMRQMQSGGGGKGGPMSFGKSKAKLLTGDQIDTTFSDVAGVDEAKEDVSELVEFLSDPTKFQRLGGRIPKGVLMVGPPGTGKTLLAKAIAGEAKVPFFSISGSDFVEMFVGVGASRVRDMFEQAKRQAPCIIFIDEIDAVGRHRGGGYGGGNDEREQTLNQLLVEMDGFEGTEGVIVIAATNRPDVLDKALLRPGRFDRQVYVGLPDIRGREQILKVHSRKVPIDEMVELSVLARGTPGFSGADLANLVNEAALFAARGDRRVVSMEEFEKARDKIMMGAERRSMVMSEKEKLNTAYHEAGHAIVGRLMPEHDPVHKVTIIPRGRALGVTQYLPEEDRYSMSRRQLFSQLCSLFGGRIAEELIGGPEGVTTGAQNDIERATQMARNMVTKWGLTEKMGPVLYGEDESQAPGGGNTHYSEDTSREIDKEVRAILDSAFVKAKELLEEYRDVLESMKDALMDYETIDADQVDDLMKRVPVRPPRTWDDNDLDDQPNAGGGTPVMD
;
A
#
# COMPACT_ATOMS: atom_id res chain seq x y z
N MET A 1 -42.68 13.53 11.49
CA MET A 1 -43.28 14.85 11.24
C MET A 1 -42.72 15.80 12.28
N ILE A 2 -41.64 16.52 11.96
CA ILE A 2 -41.10 17.59 12.80
C ILE A 2 -41.87 18.84 12.36
N THR A 3 -42.62 19.39 13.27
CA THR A 3 -43.54 20.52 13.04
C THR A 3 -42.69 21.77 12.71
N GLY A 4 -43.09 22.52 11.67
CA GLY A 4 -42.40 23.67 11.12
C GLY A 4 -42.27 24.90 12.03
N ASP A 5 -42.81 24.86 13.25
CA ASP A 5 -42.77 26.00 14.20
C ASP A 5 -41.45 26.14 14.97
N ASP A 6 -40.70 25.05 15.20
CA ASP A 6 -39.45 25.11 15.93
C ASP A 6 -38.29 25.70 15.06
N TRP A 7 -38.30 25.49 13.77
CA TRP A 7 -37.27 26.03 12.85
C TRP A 7 -37.40 27.52 12.62
N MET A 8 -38.62 28.05 12.52
CA MET A 8 -38.87 29.50 12.41
C MET A 8 -38.49 30.26 13.70
N ASN A 9 -38.69 29.64 14.87
CA ASN A 9 -38.28 30.23 16.15
C ASN A 9 -36.76 30.36 16.29
N ASP A 10 -35.99 29.41 15.80
CA ASP A 10 -34.52 29.47 15.85
C ASP A 10 -33.95 30.42 14.82
N LEU A 11 -34.56 30.54 13.63
CA LEU A 11 -34.18 31.56 12.64
C LEU A 11 -34.46 32.98 13.17
N ALA A 12 -35.64 33.19 13.78
CA ALA A 12 -35.98 34.48 14.36
C ALA A 12 -35.07 34.87 15.52
N LYS A 13 -34.71 33.94 16.40
CA LYS A 13 -33.71 34.17 17.47
C LYS A 13 -32.32 34.52 16.95
N ASN A 14 -31.89 33.80 15.93
CA ASN A 14 -30.58 34.08 15.30
C ASN A 14 -30.59 35.44 14.62
N LEU A 15 -31.67 35.81 13.95
CA LEU A 15 -31.80 37.11 13.26
C LEU A 15 -31.78 38.26 14.27
N VAL A 16 -32.46 38.13 15.43
CA VAL A 16 -32.40 39.11 16.52
C VAL A 16 -31.01 39.26 17.08
N VAL A 17 -30.27 38.14 17.29
CA VAL A 17 -28.86 38.17 17.75
C VAL A 17 -27.96 38.90 16.75
N TRP A 18 -28.13 38.63 15.45
CA TRP A 18 -27.35 39.31 14.39
C TRP A 18 -27.71 40.79 14.27
N LEU A 19 -28.99 41.19 14.47
CA LEU A 19 -29.41 42.58 14.49
C LEU A 19 -28.83 43.34 15.69
N ILE A 20 -28.80 42.73 16.87
CA ILE A 20 -28.18 43.31 18.06
C ILE A 20 -26.68 43.50 17.84
N LEU A 21 -26.01 42.51 17.26
CA LEU A 21 -24.57 42.53 16.99
C LEU A 21 -24.23 43.58 15.95
N ALA A 22 -25.05 43.73 14.93
CA ALA A 22 -24.92 44.79 13.92
C ALA A 22 -25.16 46.18 14.51
N ALA A 23 -26.15 46.36 15.38
CA ALA A 23 -26.42 47.62 16.07
C ALA A 23 -25.28 48.04 17.01
N VAL A 24 -24.71 47.06 17.73
CA VAL A 24 -23.54 47.31 18.59
C VAL A 24 -22.30 47.63 17.75
N LEU A 25 -22.05 46.92 16.68
CA LEU A 25 -20.96 47.23 15.74
C LEU A 25 -21.09 48.62 15.11
N LEU A 26 -22.29 48.98 14.71
CA LEU A 26 -22.59 50.34 14.18
C LEU A 26 -22.36 51.42 15.24
N SER A 27 -22.76 51.18 16.50
CA SER A 27 -22.55 52.10 17.59
C SER A 27 -21.05 52.27 17.92
N VAL A 28 -20.29 51.18 17.94
CA VAL A 28 -18.83 51.22 18.12
C VAL A 28 -18.17 51.91 16.94
N PHE A 29 -18.58 51.63 15.71
CA PHE A 29 -18.01 52.25 14.54
C PHE A 29 -18.27 53.76 14.49
N ASN A 30 -19.47 54.21 14.90
CA ASN A 30 -19.78 55.65 15.02
C ASN A 30 -18.97 56.34 16.10
N SER A 31 -18.55 55.61 17.17
CA SER A 31 -17.70 56.19 18.22
C SER A 31 -16.23 56.35 17.78
N PHE A 32 -15.82 55.71 16.69
CA PHE A 32 -14.48 55.80 16.09
C PHE A 32 -14.49 56.54 14.74
N ALA A 33 -15.62 57.13 14.35
CA ALA A 33 -15.67 57.90 13.10
C ALA A 33 -14.76 59.11 13.19
N PRO A 34 -13.84 59.37 12.27
CA PRO A 34 -12.99 60.55 12.27
C PRO A 34 -13.85 61.80 12.07
N ILE A 35 -13.63 62.81 12.90
CA ILE A 35 -14.23 64.14 12.78
C ILE A 35 -13.67 64.77 11.47
N PRO A 36 -14.48 65.38 10.61
CA PRO A 36 -13.97 66.01 9.40
C PRO A 36 -12.92 67.10 9.73
N GLU A 37 -11.76 67.05 9.09
CA GLU A 37 -10.60 67.91 9.34
C GLU A 37 -10.76 69.34 8.81
N ASP A 38 -11.82 69.68 8.10
CA ASP A 38 -11.91 70.94 7.29
C ASP A 38 -12.08 72.21 8.12
N ASN A 39 -12.23 72.19 9.45
CA ASN A 39 -12.46 73.43 10.26
C ASN A 39 -11.51 73.64 11.45
N ASN A 40 -10.36 72.92 11.48
CA ASN A 40 -9.39 73.08 12.57
C ASN A 40 -8.50 74.31 12.31
N LEU A 41 -8.60 75.34 13.19
CA LEU A 41 -7.78 76.53 13.19
C LEU A 41 -6.65 76.42 14.23
N GLY A 42 -5.45 76.83 13.86
CA GLY A 42 -4.35 76.89 14.84
C GLY A 42 -4.66 77.92 15.94
N TYR A 43 -4.25 77.57 17.23
CA TYR A 43 -4.53 78.53 18.32
C TYR A 43 -3.95 79.90 18.09
N SER A 44 -2.74 80.02 17.54
CA SER A 44 -2.12 81.30 17.22
C SER A 44 -2.90 82.04 16.17
N ASP A 45 -3.40 81.39 15.15
CA ASP A 45 -4.19 81.98 14.07
C ASP A 45 -5.55 82.43 14.59
N PHE A 46 -6.15 81.69 15.55
CA PHE A 46 -7.37 82.09 16.25
C PHE A 46 -7.17 83.41 16.99
N VAL A 47 -6.07 83.54 17.80
CA VAL A 47 -5.78 84.80 18.52
C VAL A 47 -5.61 85.96 17.53
N VAL A 48 -4.93 85.76 16.41
CA VAL A 48 -4.78 86.77 15.36
C VAL A 48 -6.14 87.15 14.69
N GLU A 49 -7.03 86.20 14.47
CA GLU A 49 -8.39 86.44 13.97
C GLU A 49 -9.26 87.19 14.98
N VAL A 50 -9.12 86.97 16.27
CA VAL A 50 -9.78 87.75 17.33
C VAL A 50 -9.28 89.19 17.31
N GLN A 51 -7.97 89.40 17.27
CA GLN A 51 -7.37 90.77 17.22
C GLN A 51 -7.71 91.53 15.95
N ASN A 52 -8.05 90.86 14.86
CA ASN A 52 -8.48 91.48 13.60
C ASN A 52 -10.02 91.60 13.50
N ASP A 53 -10.76 91.51 14.57
CA ASP A 53 -12.23 91.58 14.68
C ASP A 53 -13.01 90.62 13.74
N ARG A 54 -12.44 89.51 13.41
CA ARG A 54 -13.06 88.50 12.50
C ARG A 54 -13.96 87.50 13.18
N VAL A 55 -13.84 87.35 14.48
CA VAL A 55 -14.61 86.39 15.26
C VAL A 55 -15.86 87.02 15.88
N SER A 56 -17.03 86.41 15.73
CA SER A 56 -18.30 86.89 16.29
C SER A 56 -18.65 86.33 17.65
N GLN A 57 -18.49 84.99 17.84
CA GLN A 57 -18.75 84.33 19.10
C GLN A 57 -17.84 83.11 19.25
N VAL A 58 -17.56 82.76 20.52
CA VAL A 58 -16.82 81.54 20.89
C VAL A 58 -17.51 80.80 22.05
N THR A 59 -17.54 79.48 21.94
CA THR A 59 -17.97 78.60 23.03
C THR A 59 -16.73 77.88 23.54
N ILE A 60 -16.46 77.95 24.85
CA ILE A 60 -15.30 77.33 25.47
C ILE A 60 -15.77 76.14 26.29
N GLU A 61 -15.32 74.93 25.90
CA GLU A 61 -15.57 73.69 26.62
C GLU A 61 -14.23 73.03 27.00
N GLY A 62 -13.77 73.26 28.22
CA GLY A 62 -12.47 72.80 28.67
C GLY A 62 -11.30 73.42 27.91
N LEU A 63 -10.60 72.62 27.13
CA LEU A 63 -9.50 73.06 26.25
C LEU A 63 -9.95 73.32 24.80
N ILE A 64 -11.16 72.96 24.46
CA ILE A 64 -11.71 73.14 23.11
C ILE A 64 -12.43 74.47 23.04
N ILE A 65 -12.15 75.26 21.99
CA ILE A 65 -12.81 76.53 21.67
C ILE A 65 -13.45 76.34 20.27
N GLU A 66 -14.76 76.36 20.22
CA GLU A 66 -15.52 76.36 19.00
C GLU A 66 -16.04 77.80 18.79
N GLY A 67 -15.82 78.36 17.61
CA GLY A 67 -16.21 79.69 17.33
C GLY A 67 -16.83 79.85 15.96
N GLU A 68 -17.49 81.01 15.78
CA GLU A 68 -18.07 81.41 14.52
C GLU A 68 -17.46 82.78 14.10
N ARG A 69 -17.00 82.85 12.84
CA ARG A 69 -16.51 84.13 12.26
C ARG A 69 -17.67 84.97 11.88
N ARG A 70 -17.42 86.26 11.68
CA ARG A 70 -18.44 87.21 11.20
C ARG A 70 -18.95 86.95 9.78
N ASP A 71 -18.27 86.14 8.98
CA ASP A 71 -18.72 85.66 7.69
C ASP A 71 -19.63 84.43 7.78
N GLY A 72 -19.92 83.94 8.98
CA GLY A 72 -20.76 82.78 9.24
C GLY A 72 -20.02 81.39 9.20
N THR A 73 -18.69 81.40 8.99
CA THR A 73 -17.92 80.11 9.02
C THR A 73 -17.57 79.70 10.44
N SER A 74 -17.85 78.45 10.77
CA SER A 74 -17.47 77.86 12.09
C SER A 74 -16.02 77.39 12.03
N PHE A 75 -15.33 77.49 13.16
CA PHE A 75 -14.00 76.92 13.35
C PHE A 75 -13.89 76.26 14.72
N ARG A 76 -12.92 75.37 14.85
CA ARG A 76 -12.57 74.74 16.08
C ARG A 76 -11.08 74.86 16.33
N THR A 77 -10.72 75.25 17.56
CA THR A 77 -9.32 75.30 17.98
C THR A 77 -9.15 74.69 19.36
N VAL A 78 -7.94 74.21 19.67
CA VAL A 78 -7.61 73.68 20.97
C VAL A 78 -6.64 74.60 21.68
N ARG A 79 -7.06 75.12 22.81
CA ARG A 79 -6.21 75.95 23.67
C ARG A 79 -5.07 75.12 24.25
N PRO A 80 -3.82 75.59 24.21
CA PRO A 80 -2.71 74.98 24.91
C PRO A 80 -3.01 74.90 26.41
N ASN A 81 -2.61 73.81 27.06
CA ASN A 81 -2.81 73.63 28.50
C ASN A 81 -1.83 74.47 29.34
N VAL A 82 -1.75 75.77 29.02
CA VAL A 82 -0.95 76.79 29.69
C VAL A 82 -1.88 77.92 30.05
N GLN A 83 -1.69 78.56 31.20
CA GLN A 83 -2.48 79.74 31.59
C GLN A 83 -2.20 80.87 30.60
N ASP A 84 -3.21 81.26 29.89
CA ASP A 84 -3.18 82.46 28.99
C ASP A 84 -4.17 83.48 29.53
N PRO A 85 -3.71 84.40 30.41
CA PRO A 85 -4.55 85.40 31.02
C PRO A 85 -4.94 86.53 30.02
N GLY A 86 -4.28 86.64 28.85
CA GLY A 86 -4.57 87.62 27.80
C GLY A 86 -5.80 87.27 26.98
N LEU A 87 -6.08 85.96 26.75
CA LEU A 87 -7.15 85.53 25.86
C LEU A 87 -8.54 86.12 26.23
N MET A 88 -8.92 86.06 27.50
CA MET A 88 -10.20 86.62 27.95
C MET A 88 -10.27 88.16 27.76
N ALA A 89 -9.15 88.81 28.03
CA ALA A 89 -9.08 90.28 27.81
C ALA A 89 -9.21 90.62 26.33
N ASP A 90 -8.53 89.92 25.45
CA ASP A 90 -8.62 90.08 24.00
C ASP A 90 -10.02 89.83 23.46
N LEU A 91 -10.67 88.75 23.88
CA LEU A 91 -12.05 88.42 23.47
C LEU A 91 -13.06 89.52 23.88
N ILE A 92 -12.92 90.08 25.10
CA ILE A 92 -13.79 91.11 25.63
C ILE A 92 -13.51 92.45 24.90
N ASN A 93 -12.24 92.80 24.69
CA ASN A 93 -11.84 94.04 24.03
C ASN A 93 -12.29 94.11 22.58
N HIS A 94 -12.37 92.96 21.91
CA HIS A 94 -12.80 92.84 20.50
C HIS A 94 -14.29 92.49 20.35
N ASN A 95 -15.10 92.65 21.42
CA ASN A 95 -16.56 92.42 21.45
C ASN A 95 -16.96 90.99 20.94
N VAL A 96 -16.18 90.01 21.22
CA VAL A 96 -16.52 88.59 20.94
C VAL A 96 -17.44 88.08 22.02
N LYS A 97 -18.57 87.45 21.65
CA LYS A 97 -19.50 86.88 22.59
C LYS A 97 -18.91 85.51 23.10
N VAL A 98 -18.61 85.43 24.38
CA VAL A 98 -18.04 84.23 25.00
C VAL A 98 -19.11 83.44 25.73
N ILE A 99 -19.23 82.16 25.41
CA ILE A 99 -20.14 81.21 26.06
C ILE A 99 -19.27 80.13 26.74
N GLY A 100 -19.40 79.96 28.04
CA GLY A 100 -18.79 78.81 28.76
C GLY A 100 -19.73 77.60 28.78
N LYS A 101 -19.22 76.42 28.43
CA LYS A 101 -19.95 75.17 28.55
C LYS A 101 -19.18 74.24 29.47
N GLU A 102 -19.87 73.63 30.45
CA GLU A 102 -19.25 72.61 31.32
C GLU A 102 -18.88 71.37 30.51
N PRO A 103 -17.68 70.79 30.68
CA PRO A 103 -17.31 69.54 30.04
C PRO A 103 -18.30 68.43 30.39
N GLU A 104 -18.89 67.79 29.38
CA GLU A 104 -19.76 66.63 29.60
C GLU A 104 -18.94 65.49 30.21
N SER A 105 -19.15 65.16 31.47
CA SER A 105 -18.61 63.94 32.03
C SER A 105 -19.38 62.73 31.49
N PRO A 106 -18.73 61.72 30.87
CA PRO A 106 -19.42 60.54 30.38
C PRO A 106 -20.17 59.86 31.52
N SER A 107 -21.44 59.48 31.29
CA SER A 107 -22.30 58.90 32.30
C SER A 107 -21.68 57.63 32.87
N LEU A 108 -21.84 57.36 34.17
CA LEU A 108 -21.36 56.15 34.86
C LEU A 108 -21.84 54.88 34.12
N ILE A 109 -23.04 54.93 33.52
CA ILE A 109 -23.62 53.81 32.76
C ILE A 109 -22.84 53.55 31.46
N SER A 110 -22.41 54.61 30.73
CA SER A 110 -21.61 54.41 29.50
C SER A 110 -20.20 53.89 29.81
N GLN A 111 -19.57 54.35 30.86
CA GLN A 111 -18.28 53.81 31.32
C GLN A 111 -18.37 52.34 31.71
N LEU A 112 -19.44 51.95 32.42
CA LEU A 112 -19.67 50.58 32.86
C LEU A 112 -19.98 49.65 31.67
N LEU A 113 -20.75 50.14 30.64
CA LEU A 113 -21.01 49.43 29.43
C LEU A 113 -19.74 49.19 28.60
N VAL A 114 -18.89 50.19 28.43
CA VAL A 114 -17.64 50.07 27.67
C VAL A 114 -16.68 49.11 28.40
N ALA A 115 -16.62 49.15 29.73
CA ALA A 115 -15.76 48.23 30.50
C ALA A 115 -16.29 46.80 30.54
N ALA A 116 -17.60 46.58 30.57
CA ALA A 116 -18.22 45.25 30.64
C ALA A 116 -18.29 44.57 29.27
N PHE A 117 -18.29 45.31 28.16
CA PHE A 117 -18.47 44.78 26.79
C PHE A 117 -17.43 43.72 26.40
N PRO A 118 -16.12 43.88 26.57
CA PRO A 118 -15.12 42.86 26.27
C PRO A 118 -15.36 41.56 27.05
N ILE A 119 -15.76 41.68 28.31
CA ILE A 119 -15.99 40.54 29.19
C ILE A 119 -17.23 39.78 28.75
N LEU A 120 -18.32 40.49 28.41
CA LEU A 120 -19.56 39.89 27.89
C LEU A 120 -19.36 39.24 26.52
N LEU A 121 -18.51 39.84 25.67
CA LEU A 121 -18.17 39.32 24.38
C LEU A 121 -17.37 38.01 24.50
N ILE A 122 -16.35 37.96 25.36
CA ILE A 122 -15.58 36.74 25.65
C ILE A 122 -16.48 35.66 26.26
N LEU A 123 -17.35 36.01 27.16
CA LEU A 123 -18.30 35.10 27.81
C LEU A 123 -19.34 34.54 26.79
N GLY A 124 -19.81 35.40 25.87
CA GLY A 124 -20.68 35.02 24.77
C GLY A 124 -20.02 34.07 23.79
N ILE A 125 -18.78 34.36 23.37
CA ILE A 125 -17.98 33.47 22.53
C ILE A 125 -17.71 32.14 23.25
N PHE A 126 -17.35 32.17 24.53
CA PHE A 126 -17.11 30.97 25.33
C PHE A 126 -18.39 30.12 25.46
N MET A 127 -19.55 30.76 25.77
CA MET A 127 -20.84 30.05 25.80
C MET A 127 -21.25 29.51 24.43
N PHE A 128 -20.98 30.24 23.35
CA PHE A 128 -21.23 29.76 21.98
C PHE A 128 -20.39 28.51 21.69
N PHE A 129 -19.09 28.53 21.96
CA PHE A 129 -18.21 27.36 21.81
C PHE A 129 -18.63 26.19 22.72
N MET A 130 -18.98 26.47 23.98
CA MET A 130 -19.49 25.43 24.90
C MET A 130 -20.79 24.81 24.41
N ARG A 131 -21.70 25.61 23.87
CA ARG A 131 -22.98 25.12 23.32
C ARG A 131 -22.79 24.35 22.02
N GLN A 132 -21.82 24.75 21.18
CA GLN A 132 -21.43 24.02 19.98
C GLN A 132 -20.76 22.68 20.32
N MET A 133 -19.95 22.63 21.40
CA MET A 133 -19.39 21.39 21.93
C MET A 133 -20.46 20.46 22.55
N GLN A 134 -21.50 21.01 23.18
CA GLN A 134 -22.60 20.23 23.78
C GLN A 134 -23.64 19.79 22.75
N SER A 135 -23.94 20.58 21.71
CA SER A 135 -24.90 20.20 20.67
C SER A 135 -24.30 19.26 19.62
N GLY A 136 -22.96 19.07 19.60
CA GLY A 136 -22.23 18.12 18.74
C GLY A 136 -22.24 16.67 19.24
N GLY A 137 -23.03 16.30 20.23
CA GLY A 137 -23.11 14.95 20.81
C GLY A 137 -23.68 13.86 19.91
N GLY A 138 -23.86 14.10 18.61
CA GLY A 138 -24.34 13.13 17.64
C GLY A 138 -23.53 12.98 16.35
N GLY A 139 -22.39 13.68 16.20
CA GLY A 139 -21.55 13.65 14.99
C GLY A 139 -20.20 12.98 15.23
N LYS A 140 -19.79 12.10 14.33
CA LYS A 140 -18.52 11.32 14.26
C LYS A 140 -17.24 12.19 14.26
N GLY A 141 -16.88 12.90 15.33
CA GLY A 141 -15.66 13.73 15.28
C GLY A 141 -15.27 14.52 16.51
N GLY A 142 -15.76 14.20 17.72
CA GLY A 142 -15.31 14.87 18.97
C GLY A 142 -13.92 14.39 19.40
N PRO A 143 -13.16 15.18 20.23
CA PRO A 143 -11.84 14.79 20.75
C PRO A 143 -11.80 13.45 21.48
N MET A 144 -12.94 12.93 21.95
CA MET A 144 -13.06 11.59 22.53
C MET A 144 -13.18 10.46 21.49
N SER A 145 -13.27 10.74 20.19
CA SER A 145 -13.37 9.68 19.17
C SER A 145 -12.02 9.13 18.72
N PHE A 146 -10.90 9.76 19.07
CA PHE A 146 -9.57 9.30 18.69
C PHE A 146 -9.20 7.92 19.26
N GLY A 147 -9.76 7.54 20.40
CA GLY A 147 -9.52 6.24 21.03
C GLY A 147 -10.46 5.12 20.62
N LYS A 148 -11.45 5.37 19.76
CA LYS A 148 -12.36 4.31 19.29
C LYS A 148 -11.69 3.43 18.26
N SER A 149 -11.94 2.13 18.33
CA SER A 149 -11.43 1.14 17.40
C SER A 149 -11.90 1.45 15.97
N LYS A 150 -10.98 1.33 15.00
CA LYS A 150 -11.27 1.38 13.56
C LYS A 150 -11.61 -0.01 13.01
N ALA A 151 -11.74 -1.03 13.86
CA ALA A 151 -12.02 -2.39 13.44
C ALA A 151 -13.34 -2.44 12.64
N LYS A 152 -13.27 -3.09 11.48
CA LYS A 152 -14.45 -3.38 10.67
C LYS A 152 -15.13 -4.61 11.24
N LEU A 153 -16.34 -4.43 11.73
CA LEU A 153 -17.19 -5.54 12.16
C LEU A 153 -17.97 -6.08 10.96
N LEU A 154 -17.81 -7.36 10.67
CA LEU A 154 -18.64 -8.13 9.77
C LEU A 154 -19.46 -9.09 10.62
N THR A 155 -20.78 -9.01 10.54
CA THR A 155 -21.67 -9.97 11.20
C THR A 155 -21.61 -11.31 10.48
N GLY A 156 -21.86 -12.43 11.19
CA GLY A 156 -21.76 -13.77 10.59
C GLY A 156 -22.59 -13.94 9.31
N ASP A 157 -23.76 -13.29 9.23
CA ASP A 157 -24.63 -13.32 8.03
C ASP A 157 -24.10 -12.52 6.84
N GLN A 158 -23.07 -11.69 7.04
CA GLN A 158 -22.44 -10.87 5.98
C GLN A 158 -21.18 -11.53 5.41
N ILE A 159 -20.78 -12.69 5.94
CA ILE A 159 -19.57 -13.40 5.52
C ILE A 159 -20.00 -14.58 4.66
N ASP A 160 -20.03 -14.37 3.35
CA ASP A 160 -20.33 -15.43 2.37
C ASP A 160 -19.15 -16.37 2.11
N THR A 161 -17.95 -16.02 2.61
CA THR A 161 -16.71 -16.78 2.36
C THR A 161 -16.65 -18.00 3.26
N THR A 162 -16.49 -19.18 2.68
CA THR A 162 -16.36 -20.47 3.35
C THR A 162 -15.07 -21.20 2.95
N PHE A 163 -14.79 -22.35 3.51
CA PHE A 163 -13.63 -23.18 3.12
C PHE A 163 -13.67 -23.64 1.66
N SER A 164 -14.85 -23.61 1.00
CA SER A 164 -14.96 -23.90 -0.44
C SER A 164 -14.35 -22.82 -1.34
N ASP A 165 -14.19 -21.61 -0.82
CA ASP A 165 -13.60 -20.48 -1.54
C ASP A 165 -12.08 -20.36 -1.29
N VAL A 166 -11.56 -21.10 -0.33
CA VAL A 166 -10.13 -21.20 -0.02
C VAL A 166 -9.60 -22.46 -0.68
N ALA A 167 -8.61 -22.34 -1.53
CA ALA A 167 -8.00 -23.47 -2.25
C ALA A 167 -6.47 -23.47 -2.08
N GLY A 168 -5.84 -24.65 -2.23
CA GLY A 168 -4.39 -24.80 -2.26
C GLY A 168 -3.67 -24.62 -0.93
N VAL A 169 -4.36 -24.76 0.19
CA VAL A 169 -3.82 -24.67 1.57
C VAL A 169 -4.51 -25.71 2.47
N ASP A 170 -4.56 -26.95 2.00
CA ASP A 170 -5.35 -28.01 2.67
C ASP A 170 -4.83 -28.33 4.08
N GLU A 171 -3.53 -28.34 4.30
CA GLU A 171 -2.92 -28.54 5.62
C GLU A 171 -3.30 -27.39 6.58
N ALA A 172 -3.23 -26.14 6.09
CA ALA A 172 -3.64 -25.00 6.92
C ALA A 172 -5.14 -25.02 7.25
N LYS A 173 -5.99 -25.53 6.34
CA LYS A 173 -7.43 -25.71 6.62
C LYS A 173 -7.65 -26.79 7.69
N GLU A 174 -6.93 -27.92 7.61
CA GLU A 174 -6.99 -28.98 8.62
C GLU A 174 -6.60 -28.45 9.98
N ASP A 175 -5.48 -27.72 10.07
CA ASP A 175 -4.99 -27.09 11.31
C ASP A 175 -6.02 -26.16 11.97
N VAL A 176 -6.83 -25.45 11.18
CA VAL A 176 -7.82 -24.50 11.70
C VAL A 176 -9.23 -25.06 11.81
N SER A 177 -9.48 -26.28 11.33
CA SER A 177 -10.81 -26.92 11.39
C SER A 177 -11.32 -27.10 12.82
N GLU A 178 -10.41 -27.40 13.75
CA GLU A 178 -10.73 -27.47 15.19
C GLU A 178 -11.28 -26.15 15.75
N LEU A 179 -10.81 -25.01 15.22
CA LEU A 179 -11.30 -23.69 15.66
C LEU A 179 -12.76 -23.48 15.23
N VAL A 180 -13.11 -23.96 14.03
CA VAL A 180 -14.50 -23.88 13.53
C VAL A 180 -15.42 -24.75 14.38
N GLU A 181 -15.02 -25.98 14.69
CA GLU A 181 -15.78 -26.86 15.58
C GLU A 181 -16.01 -26.23 16.95
N PHE A 182 -14.97 -25.63 17.52
CA PHE A 182 -15.08 -24.97 18.82
C PHE A 182 -16.00 -23.76 18.80
N LEU A 183 -15.85 -22.88 17.80
CA LEU A 183 -16.67 -21.67 17.68
C LEU A 183 -18.15 -22.05 17.46
N SER A 184 -18.41 -23.17 16.79
CA SER A 184 -19.76 -23.69 16.55
C SER A 184 -20.37 -24.40 17.78
N ASP A 185 -19.59 -25.20 18.51
CA ASP A 185 -20.02 -25.88 19.75
C ASP A 185 -18.89 -25.91 20.81
N PRO A 186 -18.77 -24.82 21.60
CA PRO A 186 -17.77 -24.75 22.67
C PRO A 186 -17.94 -25.83 23.77
N THR A 187 -19.18 -26.34 23.96
CA THR A 187 -19.51 -27.24 25.06
C THR A 187 -18.88 -28.61 24.89
N LYS A 188 -18.67 -29.08 23.67
CA LYS A 188 -18.03 -30.36 23.33
C LYS A 188 -16.63 -30.46 23.91
N PHE A 189 -15.86 -29.38 23.78
CA PHE A 189 -14.44 -29.35 24.21
C PHE A 189 -14.30 -29.15 25.73
N GLN A 190 -15.17 -28.30 26.30
CA GLN A 190 -15.16 -28.06 27.76
C GLN A 190 -15.42 -29.29 28.59
N ARG A 191 -16.28 -30.22 28.12
CA ARG A 191 -16.58 -31.50 28.84
C ARG A 191 -15.38 -32.40 29.00
N LEU A 192 -14.41 -32.36 28.09
CA LEU A 192 -13.20 -33.18 28.10
C LEU A 192 -12.00 -32.47 28.75
N GLY A 193 -12.17 -31.24 29.24
CA GLY A 193 -11.10 -30.42 29.84
C GLY A 193 -10.06 -29.91 28.84
N GLY A 194 -10.36 -29.97 27.55
CA GLY A 194 -9.52 -29.42 26.49
C GLY A 194 -9.47 -27.90 26.59
N ARG A 195 -8.28 -27.33 26.47
CA ARG A 195 -8.08 -25.87 26.36
C ARG A 195 -7.80 -25.53 24.91
N ILE A 196 -8.58 -24.62 24.40
CA ILE A 196 -8.43 -24.14 23.02
C ILE A 196 -7.41 -23.00 22.99
N PRO A 197 -6.63 -22.90 21.91
CA PRO A 197 -5.71 -21.79 21.74
C PRO A 197 -6.46 -20.46 21.77
N LYS A 198 -6.01 -19.52 22.61
CA LYS A 198 -6.57 -18.16 22.68
C LYS A 198 -6.22 -17.37 21.44
N GLY A 199 -5.06 -17.67 20.84
CA GLY A 199 -4.57 -16.96 19.68
C GLY A 199 -3.89 -17.89 18.68
N VAL A 200 -4.12 -17.60 17.41
CA VAL A 200 -3.53 -18.28 16.26
C VAL A 200 -2.74 -17.28 15.43
N LEU A 201 -1.48 -17.58 15.17
CA LEU A 201 -0.63 -16.80 14.29
C LEU A 201 -0.55 -17.47 12.91
N MET A 202 -1.11 -16.82 11.90
CA MET A 202 -0.97 -17.23 10.49
C MET A 202 0.32 -16.64 9.92
N VAL A 203 1.23 -17.51 9.49
CA VAL A 203 2.54 -17.14 8.97
C VAL A 203 2.65 -17.59 7.52
N GLY A 204 3.23 -16.78 6.65
CA GLY A 204 3.49 -17.16 5.25
C GLY A 204 3.74 -15.98 4.33
N PRO A 205 4.17 -16.24 3.09
CA PRO A 205 4.42 -15.21 2.09
C PRO A 205 3.21 -14.30 1.83
N PRO A 206 3.39 -13.09 1.30
CA PRO A 206 2.26 -12.24 0.91
C PRO A 206 1.43 -12.91 -0.20
N GLY A 207 0.13 -12.62 -0.22
CA GLY A 207 -0.77 -13.13 -1.26
C GLY A 207 -1.20 -14.59 -1.14
N THR A 208 -0.79 -15.33 -0.09
CA THR A 208 -1.14 -16.75 0.10
C THR A 208 -2.55 -16.98 0.65
N GLY A 209 -3.32 -15.94 0.94
CA GLY A 209 -4.71 -16.07 1.36
C GLY A 209 -4.95 -16.10 2.87
N LYS A 210 -4.00 -15.67 3.72
CA LYS A 210 -4.14 -15.63 5.19
C LYS A 210 -5.41 -14.92 5.65
N THR A 211 -5.66 -13.73 5.12
CA THR A 211 -6.87 -12.95 5.43
C THR A 211 -8.15 -13.65 4.93
N LEU A 212 -8.06 -14.34 3.77
CA LEU A 212 -9.18 -15.10 3.21
C LEU A 212 -9.50 -16.32 4.10
N LEU A 213 -8.48 -17.07 4.54
CA LEU A 213 -8.61 -18.20 5.44
C LEU A 213 -9.23 -17.78 6.77
N ALA A 214 -8.78 -16.66 7.36
CA ALA A 214 -9.37 -16.14 8.59
C ALA A 214 -10.87 -15.78 8.43
N LYS A 215 -11.26 -15.20 7.31
CA LYS A 215 -12.67 -14.94 6.98
C LYS A 215 -13.45 -16.23 6.78
N ALA A 216 -12.85 -17.24 6.13
CA ALA A 216 -13.50 -18.52 5.91
C ALA A 216 -13.78 -19.26 7.22
N ILE A 217 -12.88 -19.19 8.22
CA ILE A 217 -13.12 -19.72 9.56
C ILE A 217 -14.37 -19.07 10.18
N ALA A 218 -14.49 -17.75 10.09
CA ALA A 218 -15.62 -17.02 10.64
C ALA A 218 -16.93 -17.35 9.91
N GLY A 219 -16.90 -17.44 8.57
CA GLY A 219 -18.05 -17.78 7.74
C GLY A 219 -18.54 -19.22 7.96
N GLU A 220 -17.61 -20.18 8.09
CA GLU A 220 -17.92 -21.57 8.37
C GLU A 220 -18.55 -21.74 9.77
N ALA A 221 -17.98 -21.06 10.77
CA ALA A 221 -18.48 -21.05 12.13
C ALA A 221 -19.70 -20.13 12.33
N LYS A 222 -20.04 -19.28 11.35
CA LYS A 222 -21.14 -18.27 11.41
C LYS A 222 -21.03 -17.32 12.60
N VAL A 223 -19.83 -16.89 12.93
CA VAL A 223 -19.54 -15.97 14.04
C VAL A 223 -19.13 -14.59 13.55
N PRO A 224 -19.34 -13.53 14.36
CA PRO A 224 -18.86 -12.19 14.04
C PRO A 224 -17.37 -12.13 13.85
N PHE A 225 -16.90 -11.28 12.91
CA PHE A 225 -15.52 -11.12 12.52
C PHE A 225 -15.08 -9.66 12.65
N PHE A 226 -14.18 -9.37 13.56
CA PHE A 226 -13.58 -8.06 13.74
C PHE A 226 -12.27 -8.03 12.98
N SER A 227 -12.13 -7.16 11.98
CA SER A 227 -10.90 -7.05 11.19
C SER A 227 -10.26 -5.69 11.38
N ILE A 228 -8.95 -5.70 11.69
CA ILE A 228 -8.12 -4.51 11.84
C ILE A 228 -6.72 -4.78 11.28
N SER A 229 -6.05 -3.75 10.75
CA SER A 229 -4.63 -3.84 10.41
C SER A 229 -3.77 -3.44 11.62
N GLY A 230 -2.64 -4.10 11.83
CA GLY A 230 -1.65 -3.69 12.82
C GLY A 230 -1.21 -2.23 12.65
N SER A 231 -1.17 -1.74 11.42
CA SER A 231 -0.87 -0.34 11.12
C SER A 231 -1.91 0.65 11.67
N ASP A 232 -3.17 0.25 11.85
CA ASP A 232 -4.24 1.09 12.41
C ASP A 232 -4.05 1.39 13.90
N PHE A 233 -3.20 0.63 14.57
CA PHE A 233 -2.83 0.87 15.96
C PHE A 233 -1.66 1.83 16.12
N VAL A 234 -0.87 2.08 15.05
CA VAL A 234 0.27 2.97 15.09
C VAL A 234 -0.19 4.39 14.80
N GLU A 235 -0.12 5.25 15.81
CA GLU A 235 -0.52 6.66 15.69
C GLU A 235 0.60 7.58 16.24
N MET A 236 0.52 8.87 15.95
CA MET A 236 1.52 9.84 16.42
C MET A 236 1.33 10.21 17.91
N PHE A 237 0.16 9.96 18.47
CA PHE A 237 -0.18 10.32 19.85
C PHE A 237 -0.09 9.11 20.77
N VAL A 238 0.73 9.22 21.79
CA VAL A 238 0.96 8.17 22.80
C VAL A 238 -0.35 7.78 23.48
N GLY A 239 -0.64 6.48 23.54
CA GLY A 239 -1.79 5.91 24.23
C GLY A 239 -3.06 5.75 23.38
N VAL A 240 -3.12 6.30 22.16
CA VAL A 240 -4.27 6.15 21.27
C VAL A 240 -4.37 4.72 20.75
N GLY A 241 -3.26 4.11 20.31
CA GLY A 241 -3.20 2.72 19.90
C GLY A 241 -3.64 1.76 21.01
N ALA A 242 -3.13 1.93 22.22
CA ALA A 242 -3.52 1.14 23.38
C ALA A 242 -5.03 1.27 23.71
N SER A 243 -5.59 2.47 23.57
CA SER A 243 -7.04 2.69 23.77
C SER A 243 -7.88 1.97 22.71
N ARG A 244 -7.44 1.97 21.44
CA ARG A 244 -8.12 1.23 20.36
C ARG A 244 -8.07 -0.29 20.55
N VAL A 245 -6.94 -0.81 21.00
CA VAL A 245 -6.83 -2.23 21.38
C VAL A 245 -7.87 -2.57 22.42
N ARG A 246 -7.92 -1.83 23.53
CA ARG A 246 -8.90 -2.07 24.63
C ARG A 246 -10.34 -1.99 24.13
N ASP A 247 -10.71 -0.95 23.38
CA ASP A 247 -12.06 -0.78 22.84
C ASP A 247 -12.46 -1.93 21.92
N MET A 248 -11.55 -2.39 21.05
CA MET A 248 -11.78 -3.54 20.17
C MET A 248 -12.06 -4.82 20.96
N PHE A 249 -11.23 -5.09 21.97
CA PHE A 249 -11.40 -6.29 22.78
C PHE A 249 -12.69 -6.23 23.63
N GLU A 250 -13.07 -5.07 24.16
CA GLU A 250 -14.34 -4.89 24.85
C GLU A 250 -15.55 -5.11 23.91
N GLN A 251 -15.48 -4.62 22.68
CA GLN A 251 -16.52 -4.85 21.69
C GLN A 251 -16.65 -6.33 21.33
N ALA A 252 -15.53 -7.02 21.14
CA ALA A 252 -15.51 -8.46 20.84
C ALA A 252 -16.08 -9.30 22.00
N LYS A 253 -15.74 -8.99 23.24
CA LYS A 253 -16.31 -9.66 24.44
C LYS A 253 -17.84 -9.56 24.49
N ARG A 254 -18.41 -8.44 24.06
CA ARG A 254 -19.87 -8.25 24.03
C ARG A 254 -20.58 -9.05 22.93
N GLN A 255 -19.82 -9.51 21.94
CA GLN A 255 -20.34 -10.24 20.77
C GLN A 255 -19.79 -11.66 20.68
N ALA A 256 -19.30 -12.23 21.77
CA ALA A 256 -18.81 -13.59 21.81
C ALA A 256 -19.97 -14.61 21.61
N PRO A 257 -19.74 -15.71 20.86
CA PRO A 257 -18.48 -16.14 20.26
C PRO A 257 -18.13 -15.32 19.01
N CYS A 258 -16.86 -14.94 18.85
CA CYS A 258 -16.41 -14.13 17.71
C CYS A 258 -14.90 -14.32 17.43
N ILE A 259 -14.47 -13.82 16.28
CA ILE A 259 -13.06 -13.79 15.88
C ILE A 259 -12.57 -12.33 15.81
N ILE A 260 -11.40 -12.06 16.42
CA ILE A 260 -10.62 -10.85 16.20
C ILE A 260 -9.49 -11.19 15.22
N PHE A 261 -9.46 -10.54 14.06
CA PHE A 261 -8.40 -10.71 13.08
C PHE A 261 -7.52 -9.45 13.03
N ILE A 262 -6.23 -9.64 13.24
CA ILE A 262 -5.21 -8.59 13.18
C ILE A 262 -4.29 -8.89 12.01
N ASP A 263 -4.44 -8.15 10.90
CA ASP A 263 -3.54 -8.29 9.77
C ASP A 263 -2.25 -7.50 10.00
N GLU A 264 -1.15 -7.93 9.39
CA GLU A 264 0.17 -7.26 9.50
C GLU A 264 0.58 -6.96 10.96
N ILE A 265 0.46 -7.95 11.84
CA ILE A 265 0.76 -7.76 13.26
C ILE A 265 2.19 -7.31 13.53
N ASP A 266 3.11 -7.56 12.61
CA ASP A 266 4.50 -7.10 12.65
C ASP A 266 4.65 -5.57 12.63
N ALA A 267 3.61 -4.82 12.24
CA ALA A 267 3.59 -3.37 12.35
C ALA A 267 3.66 -2.90 13.82
N VAL A 268 3.05 -3.66 14.75
CA VAL A 268 3.00 -3.37 16.19
C VAL A 268 3.90 -4.29 16.99
N GLY A 269 3.96 -5.56 16.58
CA GLY A 269 4.61 -6.66 17.33
C GLY A 269 6.12 -6.78 17.14
N ARG A 270 6.81 -5.79 16.60
CA ARG A 270 8.23 -5.86 16.30
C ARG A 270 9.11 -5.91 17.55
N HIS A 271 10.19 -6.72 17.50
CA HIS A 271 11.18 -6.84 18.56
C HIS A 271 11.85 -5.50 18.89
N ARG A 272 12.21 -5.30 20.15
CA ARG A 272 12.94 -4.13 20.68
C ARG A 272 14.34 -4.04 20.06
N GLY A 273 14.48 -3.34 18.95
CA GLY A 273 15.77 -3.08 18.30
C GLY A 273 16.13 -1.61 18.46
N GLY A 274 17.39 -1.33 18.88
CA GLY A 274 17.92 -0.03 19.23
C GLY A 274 17.83 1.02 18.12
N GLY A 275 16.66 1.65 17.98
CA GLY A 275 16.45 2.84 17.17
C GLY A 275 16.18 4.04 18.07
N TYR A 276 17.05 5.03 18.05
CA TYR A 276 16.83 6.34 18.69
C TYR A 276 15.72 7.09 17.93
N GLY A 277 14.47 7.06 18.42
CA GLY A 277 13.38 7.85 17.86
C GLY A 277 12.06 7.65 18.60
N GLY A 278 11.36 8.73 18.94
CA GLY A 278 10.14 8.78 19.77
C GLY A 278 8.87 8.07 19.22
N GLY A 279 8.96 7.33 18.10
CA GLY A 279 7.88 6.49 17.59
C GLY A 279 7.88 5.06 18.13
N ASN A 280 8.88 4.67 18.92
CA ASN A 280 8.98 3.32 19.49
C ASN A 280 8.13 3.17 20.76
N ASP A 281 7.98 4.24 21.55
CA ASP A 281 7.28 4.20 22.84
C ASP A 281 5.78 3.93 22.68
N GLU A 282 5.16 4.47 21.64
CA GLU A 282 3.73 4.27 21.34
C GLU A 282 3.46 2.83 20.89
N ARG A 283 4.32 2.29 20.00
CA ARG A 283 4.21 0.88 19.55
C ARG A 283 4.40 -0.09 20.71
N GLU A 284 5.37 0.16 21.58
CA GLU A 284 5.62 -0.67 22.76
C GLU A 284 4.44 -0.62 23.74
N GLN A 285 3.86 0.56 23.97
CA GLN A 285 2.67 0.70 24.81
C GLN A 285 1.47 -0.06 24.21
N THR A 286 1.29 0.02 22.91
CA THR A 286 0.22 -0.67 22.21
C THR A 286 0.43 -2.19 22.24
N LEU A 287 1.67 -2.67 22.02
CA LEU A 287 2.01 -4.08 22.16
C LEU A 287 1.74 -4.58 23.58
N ASN A 288 2.20 -3.85 24.60
CA ASN A 288 1.96 -4.22 25.98
C ASN A 288 0.45 -4.29 26.31
N GLN A 289 -0.36 -3.35 25.79
CA GLN A 289 -1.81 -3.41 25.96
C GLN A 289 -2.41 -4.64 25.27
N LEU A 290 -1.94 -4.99 24.05
CA LEU A 290 -2.39 -6.20 23.34
C LEU A 290 -2.08 -7.46 24.18
N LEU A 291 -0.87 -7.55 24.75
CA LEU A 291 -0.48 -8.65 25.60
C LEU A 291 -1.36 -8.75 26.85
N VAL A 292 -1.68 -7.61 27.49
CA VAL A 292 -2.57 -7.54 28.67
C VAL A 292 -3.98 -8.01 28.33
N GLU A 293 -4.53 -7.56 27.20
CA GLU A 293 -5.86 -7.98 26.78
C GLU A 293 -5.91 -9.47 26.48
N MET A 294 -4.89 -10.03 25.79
CA MET A 294 -4.81 -11.47 25.50
C MET A 294 -4.65 -12.31 26.78
N ASP A 295 -3.85 -11.85 27.73
CA ASP A 295 -3.68 -12.55 29.03
C ASP A 295 -4.99 -12.48 29.85
N GLY A 296 -5.75 -11.38 29.73
CA GLY A 296 -7.01 -11.14 30.44
C GLY A 296 -8.21 -11.97 29.93
N PHE A 297 -8.07 -12.75 28.86
CA PHE A 297 -9.13 -13.68 28.42
C PHE A 297 -9.12 -14.97 29.23
N GLU A 298 -10.29 -15.35 29.71
CA GLU A 298 -10.50 -16.75 30.11
C GLU A 298 -10.90 -17.55 28.87
N GLY A 299 -10.31 -18.75 28.68
CA GLY A 299 -10.58 -19.62 27.52
C GLY A 299 -12.04 -20.07 27.33
N THR A 300 -12.94 -19.63 28.21
CA THR A 300 -14.37 -19.88 28.20
C THR A 300 -15.18 -18.75 27.54
N GLU A 301 -14.57 -17.58 27.24
CA GLU A 301 -15.29 -16.40 26.72
C GLU A 301 -15.66 -16.53 25.24
N GLY A 302 -15.16 -17.52 24.50
CA GLY A 302 -15.53 -17.77 23.10
C GLY A 302 -14.93 -16.76 22.11
N VAL A 303 -13.92 -15.98 22.50
CA VAL A 303 -13.21 -15.05 21.61
C VAL A 303 -11.89 -15.69 21.19
N ILE A 304 -11.65 -15.78 19.88
CA ILE A 304 -10.38 -16.23 19.31
C ILE A 304 -9.69 -15.07 18.60
N VAL A 305 -8.40 -14.86 18.90
CA VAL A 305 -7.58 -13.86 18.22
C VAL A 305 -6.77 -14.54 17.13
N ILE A 306 -6.95 -14.14 15.89
CA ILE A 306 -6.15 -14.60 14.75
C ILE A 306 -5.30 -13.43 14.28
N ALA A 307 -3.98 -13.61 14.22
CA ALA A 307 -3.08 -12.62 13.66
C ALA A 307 -2.41 -13.15 12.40
N ALA A 308 -2.10 -12.28 11.45
CA ALA A 308 -1.36 -12.63 10.24
C ALA A 308 -0.07 -11.82 10.13
N THR A 309 1.01 -12.48 9.68
CA THR A 309 2.28 -11.82 9.37
C THR A 309 2.98 -12.49 8.20
N ASN A 310 3.74 -11.68 7.45
CA ASN A 310 4.67 -12.18 6.44
C ASN A 310 6.10 -12.32 7.00
N ARG A 311 6.36 -11.81 8.22
CA ARG A 311 7.68 -11.72 8.82
C ARG A 311 7.67 -12.18 10.27
N PRO A 312 7.61 -13.50 10.53
CA PRO A 312 7.62 -14.04 11.89
C PRO A 312 8.94 -13.77 12.62
N ASP A 313 10.04 -13.58 11.89
CA ASP A 313 11.39 -13.31 12.38
C ASP A 313 11.51 -12.00 13.19
N VAL A 314 10.69 -11.00 12.86
CA VAL A 314 10.74 -9.68 13.51
C VAL A 314 9.82 -9.56 14.73
N LEU A 315 8.96 -10.57 15.00
CA LEU A 315 8.00 -10.53 16.09
C LEU A 315 8.65 -10.68 17.47
N ASP A 316 8.13 -9.93 18.44
CA ASP A 316 8.52 -10.07 19.84
C ASP A 316 8.14 -11.47 20.37
N LYS A 317 9.10 -12.17 20.94
CA LYS A 317 8.93 -13.51 21.52
C LYS A 317 7.84 -13.54 22.62
N ALA A 318 7.51 -12.42 23.22
CA ALA A 318 6.42 -12.33 24.19
C ALA A 318 5.04 -12.63 23.58
N LEU A 319 4.83 -12.34 22.28
CA LEU A 319 3.60 -12.69 21.57
C LEU A 319 3.43 -14.21 21.39
N LEU A 320 4.53 -14.93 21.26
CA LEU A 320 4.56 -16.38 20.99
C LEU A 320 4.54 -17.26 22.25
N ARG A 321 4.36 -16.65 23.43
CA ARG A 321 4.29 -17.40 24.68
C ARG A 321 2.95 -18.11 24.82
N PRO A 322 2.92 -19.30 25.46
CA PRO A 322 1.68 -20.03 25.75
C PRO A 322 0.62 -19.13 26.43
N GLY A 323 -0.61 -19.25 25.97
CA GLY A 323 -1.74 -18.41 26.41
C GLY A 323 -1.94 -17.13 25.60
N ARG A 324 -1.12 -16.88 24.55
CA ARG A 324 -1.23 -15.78 23.59
C ARG A 324 -1.36 -16.37 22.19
N PHE A 325 -0.40 -16.14 21.26
CA PHE A 325 -0.35 -16.83 19.98
C PHE A 325 0.41 -18.15 20.15
N ASP A 326 -0.24 -19.11 20.76
CA ASP A 326 0.32 -20.41 21.11
C ASP A 326 0.21 -21.43 19.98
N ARG A 327 -0.61 -21.18 18.95
CA ARG A 327 -0.66 -21.97 17.73
C ARG A 327 -0.16 -21.14 16.54
N GLN A 328 0.73 -21.73 15.75
CA GLN A 328 1.20 -21.15 14.49
C GLN A 328 0.69 -22.02 13.35
N VAL A 329 0.06 -21.39 12.36
CA VAL A 329 -0.43 -22.02 11.13
C VAL A 329 0.36 -21.45 9.96
N TYR A 330 1.05 -22.32 9.24
CA TYR A 330 1.84 -21.92 8.09
C TYR A 330 0.99 -21.96 6.82
N VAL A 331 0.78 -20.79 6.19
CA VAL A 331 0.06 -20.66 4.92
C VAL A 331 1.08 -20.40 3.82
N GLY A 332 1.61 -21.50 3.26
CA GLY A 332 2.66 -21.49 2.24
C GLY A 332 2.19 -21.07 0.85
N LEU A 333 3.12 -21.08 -0.09
CA LEU A 333 2.78 -20.99 -1.52
C LEU A 333 2.11 -22.31 -1.94
N PRO A 334 1.11 -22.25 -2.83
CA PRO A 334 0.41 -23.44 -3.29
C PRO A 334 1.31 -24.32 -4.17
N ASP A 335 1.18 -25.63 -4.03
CA ASP A 335 1.73 -26.62 -4.95
C ASP A 335 0.98 -26.62 -6.30
N ILE A 336 1.38 -27.46 -7.25
CA ILE A 336 0.75 -27.53 -8.58
C ILE A 336 -0.76 -27.79 -8.46
N ARG A 337 -1.18 -28.71 -7.58
CA ARG A 337 -2.59 -29.03 -7.38
C ARG A 337 -3.35 -27.87 -6.76
N GLY A 338 -2.74 -27.23 -5.78
CA GLY A 338 -3.29 -26.03 -5.15
C GLY A 338 -3.43 -24.87 -6.14
N ARG A 339 -2.44 -24.66 -7.01
CA ARG A 339 -2.51 -23.63 -8.06
C ARG A 339 -3.67 -23.92 -9.05
N GLU A 340 -3.83 -25.16 -9.46
CA GLU A 340 -4.95 -25.55 -10.31
C GLU A 340 -6.30 -25.32 -9.64
N GLN A 341 -6.44 -25.67 -8.37
CA GLN A 341 -7.65 -25.43 -7.58
C GLN A 341 -7.94 -23.92 -7.46
N ILE A 342 -6.92 -23.11 -7.16
CA ILE A 342 -7.04 -21.65 -7.07
C ILE A 342 -7.48 -21.07 -8.41
N LEU A 343 -6.87 -21.49 -9.51
CA LEU A 343 -7.28 -21.07 -10.85
C LEU A 343 -8.74 -21.42 -11.12
N LYS A 344 -9.19 -22.64 -10.78
CA LYS A 344 -10.60 -23.04 -10.90
C LYS A 344 -11.55 -22.14 -10.10
N VAL A 345 -11.17 -21.75 -8.88
CA VAL A 345 -11.99 -20.84 -8.04
C VAL A 345 -12.12 -19.48 -8.70
N HIS A 346 -11.01 -18.86 -9.13
CA HIS A 346 -11.03 -17.53 -9.73
C HIS A 346 -11.65 -17.51 -11.13
N SER A 347 -11.62 -18.63 -11.84
CA SER A 347 -12.21 -18.81 -13.18
C SER A 347 -13.74 -18.89 -13.17
N ARG A 348 -14.38 -19.17 -12.05
CA ARG A 348 -15.86 -19.35 -11.96
C ARG A 348 -16.67 -18.15 -12.48
N LYS A 349 -16.10 -16.94 -12.44
CA LYS A 349 -16.78 -15.69 -12.83
C LYS A 349 -16.36 -15.16 -14.19
N VAL A 350 -15.45 -15.86 -14.87
CA VAL A 350 -14.85 -15.44 -16.14
C VAL A 350 -15.28 -16.43 -17.21
N PRO A 351 -15.80 -16.01 -18.38
CA PRO A 351 -16.10 -16.90 -19.48
C PRO A 351 -14.79 -17.41 -20.10
N ILE A 352 -14.46 -18.66 -19.84
CA ILE A 352 -13.24 -19.32 -20.33
C ILE A 352 -13.61 -20.34 -21.39
N ASP A 353 -12.78 -20.46 -22.42
CA ASP A 353 -12.90 -21.45 -23.47
C ASP A 353 -12.70 -22.88 -22.90
N GLU A 354 -13.47 -23.85 -23.40
CA GLU A 354 -13.38 -25.24 -22.96
C GLU A 354 -12.02 -25.90 -23.27
N MET A 355 -11.28 -25.35 -24.23
CA MET A 355 -9.94 -25.82 -24.60
C MET A 355 -8.85 -25.36 -23.66
N VAL A 356 -9.15 -24.50 -22.67
CA VAL A 356 -8.16 -24.01 -21.71
C VAL A 356 -7.84 -25.05 -20.65
N GLU A 357 -6.62 -25.56 -20.67
CA GLU A 357 -6.12 -26.49 -19.68
C GLU A 357 -5.52 -25.75 -18.47
N LEU A 358 -6.30 -25.59 -17.39
CA LEU A 358 -5.84 -24.95 -16.15
C LEU A 358 -4.66 -25.69 -15.50
N SER A 359 -4.50 -26.99 -15.73
CA SER A 359 -3.36 -27.79 -15.29
C SER A 359 -2.04 -27.35 -15.92
N VAL A 360 -2.06 -26.97 -17.22
CA VAL A 360 -0.90 -26.42 -17.94
C VAL A 360 -0.52 -25.06 -17.35
N LEU A 361 -1.51 -24.21 -17.08
CA LEU A 361 -1.29 -22.92 -16.44
C LEU A 361 -0.72 -23.07 -15.02
N ALA A 362 -1.24 -24.03 -14.24
CA ALA A 362 -0.74 -24.33 -12.91
C ALA A 362 0.73 -24.79 -12.92
N ARG A 363 1.13 -25.63 -13.88
CA ARG A 363 2.54 -26.00 -14.08
C ARG A 363 3.38 -24.80 -14.51
N GLY A 364 2.83 -23.94 -15.38
CA GLY A 364 3.49 -22.75 -15.92
C GLY A 364 3.65 -21.59 -14.95
N THR A 365 3.19 -21.71 -13.70
CA THR A 365 3.23 -20.64 -12.69
C THR A 365 3.89 -21.08 -11.39
N PRO A 366 5.12 -21.66 -11.42
CA PRO A 366 5.80 -22.04 -10.18
C PRO A 366 6.08 -20.81 -9.33
N GLY A 367 5.85 -20.94 -8.01
CA GLY A 367 6.09 -19.86 -7.05
C GLY A 367 5.02 -18.76 -7.03
N PHE A 368 3.95 -18.87 -7.83
CA PHE A 368 2.84 -17.91 -7.75
C PHE A 368 2.02 -18.13 -6.47
N SER A 369 1.70 -17.02 -5.82
CA SER A 369 0.74 -16.98 -4.73
C SER A 369 -0.70 -17.02 -5.26
N GLY A 370 -1.67 -17.20 -4.35
CA GLY A 370 -3.08 -17.11 -4.72
C GLY A 370 -3.47 -15.75 -5.32
N ALA A 371 -2.86 -14.68 -4.86
CA ALA A 371 -3.08 -13.34 -5.42
C ALA A 371 -2.52 -13.19 -6.84
N ASP A 372 -1.35 -13.79 -7.11
CA ASP A 372 -0.75 -13.77 -8.45
C ASP A 372 -1.61 -14.55 -9.44
N LEU A 373 -2.14 -15.71 -9.03
CA LEU A 373 -3.05 -16.52 -9.84
C LEU A 373 -4.39 -15.82 -10.10
N ALA A 374 -4.93 -15.12 -9.11
CA ALA A 374 -6.12 -14.28 -9.30
C ALA A 374 -5.86 -13.14 -10.29
N ASN A 375 -4.67 -12.52 -10.18
CA ASN A 375 -4.24 -11.49 -11.13
C ASN A 375 -4.04 -12.06 -12.54
N LEU A 376 -3.52 -13.29 -12.68
CA LEU A 376 -3.38 -13.97 -13.97
C LEU A 376 -4.72 -14.12 -14.68
N VAL A 377 -5.75 -14.60 -13.97
CA VAL A 377 -7.11 -14.73 -14.54
C VAL A 377 -7.67 -13.37 -14.95
N ASN A 378 -7.48 -12.36 -14.11
CA ASN A 378 -7.94 -10.99 -14.39
C ASN A 378 -7.22 -10.38 -15.61
N GLU A 379 -5.90 -10.51 -15.71
CA GLU A 379 -5.12 -9.99 -16.83
C GLU A 379 -5.48 -10.72 -18.14
N ALA A 380 -5.72 -12.04 -18.11
CA ALA A 380 -6.19 -12.79 -19.28
C ALA A 380 -7.56 -12.28 -19.75
N ALA A 381 -8.49 -12.03 -18.84
CA ALA A 381 -9.79 -11.44 -19.17
C ALA A 381 -9.66 -10.02 -19.76
N LEU A 382 -8.72 -9.22 -19.27
CA LEU A 382 -8.42 -7.89 -19.83
C LEU A 382 -7.82 -7.99 -21.25
N PHE A 383 -6.97 -9.00 -21.53
CA PHE A 383 -6.47 -9.23 -22.88
C PHE A 383 -7.59 -9.65 -23.83
N ALA A 384 -8.47 -10.57 -23.43
CA ALA A 384 -9.64 -10.98 -24.22
C ALA A 384 -10.55 -9.78 -24.53
N ALA A 385 -10.85 -8.96 -23.53
CA ALA A 385 -11.67 -7.76 -23.72
C ALA A 385 -11.04 -6.75 -24.69
N ARG A 386 -9.72 -6.57 -24.68
CA ARG A 386 -9.02 -5.69 -25.63
C ARG A 386 -9.04 -6.25 -27.07
N GLY A 387 -9.10 -7.57 -27.20
CA GLY A 387 -9.20 -8.25 -28.49
C GLY A 387 -10.64 -8.42 -28.99
N ASP A 388 -11.64 -7.79 -28.31
CA ASP A 388 -13.07 -7.95 -28.59
C ASP A 388 -13.55 -9.44 -28.61
N ARG A 389 -12.84 -10.31 -27.86
CA ARG A 389 -13.20 -11.72 -27.71
C ARG A 389 -14.29 -11.89 -26.65
N ARG A 390 -15.16 -12.87 -26.83
CA ARG A 390 -16.27 -13.17 -25.89
C ARG A 390 -15.88 -14.15 -24.80
N VAL A 391 -14.84 -14.93 -25.01
CA VAL A 391 -14.29 -15.94 -24.11
C VAL A 391 -12.79 -15.75 -23.99
N VAL A 392 -12.21 -16.18 -22.87
CA VAL A 392 -10.77 -16.13 -22.62
C VAL A 392 -10.16 -17.45 -23.08
N SER A 393 -9.29 -17.41 -24.07
CA SER A 393 -8.60 -18.59 -24.60
C SER A 393 -7.24 -18.80 -23.93
N MET A 394 -6.56 -19.90 -24.23
CA MET A 394 -5.22 -20.20 -23.73
C MET A 394 -4.20 -19.13 -24.15
N GLU A 395 -4.39 -18.52 -25.33
CA GLU A 395 -3.52 -17.45 -25.82
C GLU A 395 -3.49 -16.23 -24.89
N GLU A 396 -4.68 -15.80 -24.39
CA GLU A 396 -4.76 -14.68 -23.46
C GLU A 396 -4.13 -15.02 -22.11
N PHE A 397 -4.28 -16.24 -21.64
CA PHE A 397 -3.60 -16.70 -20.42
C PHE A 397 -2.08 -16.72 -20.59
N GLU A 398 -1.55 -17.18 -21.71
CA GLU A 398 -0.12 -17.15 -22.01
C GLU A 398 0.41 -15.71 -22.05
N LYS A 399 -0.30 -14.80 -22.74
CA LYS A 399 0.05 -13.36 -22.77
C LYS A 399 0.02 -12.74 -21.38
N ALA A 400 -0.96 -13.09 -20.55
CA ALA A 400 -1.09 -12.60 -19.19
C ALA A 400 0.05 -13.11 -18.31
N ARG A 401 0.37 -14.41 -18.40
CA ARG A 401 1.49 -15.02 -17.69
C ARG A 401 2.81 -14.34 -18.04
N ASP A 402 3.08 -14.17 -19.33
CA ASP A 402 4.28 -13.50 -19.81
C ASP A 402 4.39 -12.07 -19.29
N LYS A 403 3.27 -11.33 -19.32
CA LYS A 403 3.23 -9.96 -18.78
C LYS A 403 3.54 -9.91 -17.29
N ILE A 404 3.04 -10.87 -16.52
CA ILE A 404 3.27 -10.92 -15.06
C ILE A 404 4.71 -11.32 -14.75
N MET A 405 5.25 -12.34 -15.43
CA MET A 405 6.58 -12.88 -15.16
C MET A 405 7.70 -12.00 -15.72
N MET A 406 7.53 -11.45 -16.92
CA MET A 406 8.58 -10.79 -17.68
C MET A 406 8.33 -9.30 -17.93
N GLY A 407 7.11 -8.81 -17.64
CA GLY A 407 6.69 -7.44 -17.95
C GLY A 407 6.01 -7.30 -19.32
N ALA A 408 5.55 -6.08 -19.61
CA ALA A 408 4.88 -5.78 -20.86
C ALA A 408 5.82 -5.87 -22.07
N GLU A 409 5.28 -6.26 -23.22
CA GLU A 409 5.98 -6.20 -24.52
C GLU A 409 6.39 -4.77 -24.84
N ARG A 410 7.63 -4.61 -25.30
CA ARG A 410 8.17 -3.33 -25.76
C ARG A 410 7.98 -3.13 -27.26
N ARG A 411 6.74 -3.04 -27.71
CA ARG A 411 6.39 -2.87 -29.13
C ARG A 411 6.97 -1.61 -29.78
N SER A 412 7.29 -0.61 -29.00
CA SER A 412 7.91 0.63 -29.48
C SER A 412 9.44 0.54 -29.63
N MET A 413 10.06 -0.55 -29.18
CA MET A 413 11.50 -0.74 -29.29
C MET A 413 11.82 -1.34 -30.64
N VAL A 414 12.40 -0.54 -31.54
CA VAL A 414 12.91 -1.00 -32.82
C VAL A 414 14.31 -1.53 -32.60
N MET A 415 14.44 -2.86 -32.61
CA MET A 415 15.77 -3.50 -32.61
C MET A 415 16.37 -3.45 -34.00
N SER A 416 17.69 -3.22 -34.09
CA SER A 416 18.38 -3.40 -35.37
C SER A 416 18.39 -4.88 -35.76
N GLU A 417 18.42 -5.17 -37.06
CA GLU A 417 18.51 -6.56 -37.55
C GLU A 417 19.71 -7.31 -36.96
N LYS A 418 20.82 -6.59 -36.73
CA LYS A 418 21.99 -7.16 -36.08
C LYS A 418 21.74 -7.55 -34.63
N GLU A 419 21.04 -6.71 -33.87
CA GLU A 419 20.68 -7.01 -32.47
C GLU A 419 19.66 -8.15 -32.39
N LYS A 420 18.66 -8.14 -33.28
CA LYS A 420 17.66 -9.21 -33.38
C LYS A 420 18.33 -10.55 -33.66
N LEU A 421 19.27 -10.57 -34.64
CA LEU A 421 20.03 -11.76 -35.00
C LEU A 421 20.88 -12.26 -33.82
N ASN A 422 21.60 -11.35 -33.12
CA ASN A 422 22.41 -11.73 -31.98
C ASN A 422 21.56 -12.29 -30.83
N THR A 423 20.39 -11.69 -30.56
CA THR A 423 19.43 -12.18 -29.58
C THR A 423 18.91 -13.57 -29.96
N ALA A 424 18.62 -13.81 -31.26
CA ALA A 424 18.19 -15.11 -31.72
C ALA A 424 19.23 -16.22 -31.49
N TYR A 425 20.51 -15.94 -31.73
CA TYR A 425 21.58 -16.88 -31.40
C TYR A 425 21.71 -17.09 -29.90
N HIS A 426 21.61 -16.03 -29.11
CA HIS A 426 21.68 -16.08 -27.66
C HIS A 426 20.60 -17.00 -27.07
N GLU A 427 19.34 -16.77 -27.42
CA GLU A 427 18.22 -17.57 -26.93
C GLU A 427 18.25 -19.01 -27.46
N ALA A 428 18.63 -19.20 -28.73
CA ALA A 428 18.84 -20.54 -29.28
C ALA A 428 19.94 -21.31 -28.51
N GLY A 429 21.01 -20.64 -28.12
CA GLY A 429 22.06 -21.23 -27.29
C GLY A 429 21.55 -21.76 -25.96
N HIS A 430 20.75 -20.97 -25.25
CA HIS A 430 20.09 -21.41 -24.01
C HIS A 430 19.19 -22.62 -24.25
N ALA A 431 18.34 -22.57 -25.27
CA ALA A 431 17.38 -23.62 -25.59
C ALA A 431 18.06 -24.96 -25.92
N ILE A 432 19.10 -24.95 -26.75
CA ILE A 432 19.82 -26.15 -27.16
C ILE A 432 20.52 -26.78 -25.98
N VAL A 433 21.28 -26.00 -25.20
CA VAL A 433 21.99 -26.52 -24.03
C VAL A 433 21.01 -27.04 -22.99
N GLY A 434 19.95 -26.28 -22.68
CA GLY A 434 18.91 -26.73 -21.75
C GLY A 434 18.24 -28.02 -22.17
N ARG A 435 17.97 -28.22 -23.48
CA ARG A 435 17.34 -29.43 -24.00
C ARG A 435 18.26 -30.66 -23.99
N LEU A 436 19.58 -30.48 -24.08
CA LEU A 436 20.57 -31.54 -24.11
C LEU A 436 21.07 -31.96 -22.72
N MET A 437 21.00 -31.05 -21.76
CA MET A 437 21.49 -31.33 -20.43
C MET A 437 20.51 -32.23 -19.63
N PRO A 438 21.02 -33.27 -18.93
CA PRO A 438 20.21 -34.19 -18.16
C PRO A 438 19.56 -33.49 -16.96
N GLU A 439 18.34 -33.91 -16.60
CA GLU A 439 17.62 -33.38 -15.44
C GLU A 439 17.34 -31.84 -15.50
N HIS A 440 17.55 -31.22 -16.67
CA HIS A 440 17.12 -29.83 -16.89
C HIS A 440 15.60 -29.78 -17.12
N ASP A 441 14.97 -28.65 -16.75
CA ASP A 441 13.55 -28.45 -17.04
C ASP A 441 13.34 -28.35 -18.55
N PRO A 442 12.23 -28.91 -19.10
CA PRO A 442 11.96 -28.84 -20.53
C PRO A 442 11.73 -27.40 -20.99
N VAL A 443 12.21 -27.12 -22.22
CA VAL A 443 11.96 -25.83 -22.87
C VAL A 443 10.47 -25.73 -23.19
N HIS A 444 9.83 -24.64 -22.79
CA HIS A 444 8.43 -24.37 -23.09
C HIS A 444 8.29 -23.50 -24.33
N LYS A 445 9.03 -22.40 -24.39
CA LYS A 445 9.09 -21.51 -25.55
C LYS A 445 10.38 -20.69 -25.55
N VAL A 446 10.74 -20.22 -26.73
CA VAL A 446 11.86 -19.31 -26.96
C VAL A 446 11.34 -18.11 -27.73
N THR A 447 11.64 -16.90 -27.30
CA THR A 447 11.18 -15.67 -27.95
C THR A 447 12.27 -14.61 -28.02
N ILE A 448 12.28 -13.87 -29.11
CA ILE A 448 13.15 -12.69 -29.32
C ILE A 448 12.35 -11.38 -29.26
N ILE A 449 11.10 -11.43 -28.81
CA ILE A 449 10.28 -10.24 -28.57
C ILE A 449 10.73 -9.61 -27.25
N PRO A 450 11.19 -8.33 -27.26
CA PRO A 450 11.70 -7.70 -26.05
C PRO A 450 10.60 -7.46 -25.02
N ARG A 451 10.87 -7.86 -23.76
CA ARG A 451 9.97 -7.70 -22.61
C ARG A 451 10.71 -7.16 -21.40
N GLY A 452 10.16 -6.18 -20.73
CA GLY A 452 10.77 -5.59 -19.54
C GLY A 452 12.21 -5.10 -19.82
N ARG A 453 13.21 -5.77 -19.24
CA ARG A 453 14.64 -5.50 -19.45
C ARG A 453 15.31 -6.51 -20.42
N ALA A 454 14.67 -7.61 -20.72
CA ALA A 454 15.20 -8.66 -21.58
C ALA A 454 14.90 -8.36 -23.05
N LEU A 455 15.86 -8.67 -23.93
CA LEU A 455 15.70 -8.56 -25.38
C LEU A 455 15.08 -9.83 -25.97
N GLY A 456 15.31 -10.97 -25.34
CA GLY A 456 14.70 -12.27 -25.61
C GLY A 456 14.55 -13.06 -24.32
N VAL A 457 13.90 -14.20 -24.36
CA VAL A 457 13.72 -15.10 -23.23
C VAL A 457 13.55 -16.54 -23.68
N THR A 458 14.33 -17.43 -23.11
CA THR A 458 14.13 -18.88 -23.17
C THR A 458 13.42 -19.33 -21.90
N GLN A 459 12.17 -19.77 -22.01
CA GLN A 459 11.35 -20.18 -20.88
C GLN A 459 11.37 -21.70 -20.71
N TYR A 460 11.65 -22.12 -19.48
CA TYR A 460 11.60 -23.52 -19.06
C TYR A 460 10.37 -23.76 -18.20
N LEU A 461 9.76 -24.94 -18.32
CA LEU A 461 8.55 -25.30 -17.60
C LEU A 461 8.81 -26.55 -16.78
N PRO A 462 8.89 -26.44 -15.45
CA PRO A 462 9.05 -27.61 -14.58
C PRO A 462 7.86 -28.58 -14.73
N GLU A 463 8.14 -29.87 -14.79
CA GLU A 463 7.09 -30.89 -14.80
C GLU A 463 6.43 -31.05 -13.44
N GLU A 464 7.21 -30.86 -12.36
CA GLU A 464 6.79 -31.00 -10.97
C GLU A 464 7.35 -29.87 -10.10
N ASP A 465 6.68 -29.57 -8.99
CA ASP A 465 7.25 -28.67 -7.98
C ASP A 465 8.43 -29.35 -7.26
N ARG A 466 9.56 -28.67 -7.25
CA ARG A 466 10.80 -29.17 -6.67
C ARG A 466 11.14 -28.44 -5.39
N TYR A 467 11.31 -29.19 -4.32
CA TYR A 467 11.71 -28.67 -3.01
C TYR A 467 13.22 -28.79 -2.77
N SER A 468 13.91 -29.58 -3.59
CA SER A 468 15.37 -29.77 -3.53
C SER A 468 15.93 -29.97 -4.92
N MET A 469 17.19 -29.60 -5.11
CA MET A 469 17.91 -29.75 -6.38
C MET A 469 19.16 -30.59 -6.17
N SER A 470 19.39 -31.56 -7.04
CA SER A 470 20.61 -32.36 -7.04
C SER A 470 21.79 -31.56 -7.60
N ARG A 471 23.03 -31.94 -7.24
CA ARG A 471 24.24 -31.37 -7.85
C ARG A 471 24.20 -31.44 -9.37
N ARG A 472 23.63 -32.49 -9.95
CA ARG A 472 23.51 -32.69 -11.40
C ARG A 472 22.55 -31.69 -12.02
N GLN A 473 21.40 -31.47 -11.39
CA GLN A 473 20.44 -30.47 -11.84
C GLN A 473 21.02 -29.05 -11.83
N LEU A 474 21.68 -28.68 -10.73
CA LEU A 474 22.36 -27.37 -10.62
C LEU A 474 23.43 -27.21 -11.69
N PHE A 475 24.21 -28.25 -11.96
CA PHE A 475 25.22 -28.23 -13.01
C PHE A 475 24.59 -28.07 -14.41
N SER A 476 23.45 -28.76 -14.67
CA SER A 476 22.72 -28.63 -15.91
C SER A 476 22.18 -27.20 -16.13
N GLN A 477 21.67 -26.57 -15.06
CA GLN A 477 21.26 -25.18 -15.11
C GLN A 477 22.43 -24.21 -15.35
N LEU A 478 23.59 -24.45 -14.72
CA LEU A 478 24.79 -23.66 -15.00
C LEU A 478 25.22 -23.74 -16.46
N CYS A 479 25.21 -24.96 -17.05
CA CYS A 479 25.51 -25.11 -18.48
C CYS A 479 24.53 -24.33 -19.35
N SER A 480 23.24 -24.41 -19.07
CA SER A 480 22.21 -23.69 -19.80
C SER A 480 22.38 -22.17 -19.74
N LEU A 481 22.72 -21.61 -18.55
CA LEU A 481 22.98 -20.18 -18.37
C LEU A 481 24.16 -19.67 -19.23
N PHE A 482 25.15 -20.51 -19.53
CA PHE A 482 26.25 -20.13 -20.42
C PHE A 482 25.91 -20.26 -21.91
N GLY A 483 24.81 -20.94 -22.27
CA GLY A 483 24.42 -21.23 -23.64
C GLY A 483 24.35 -20.00 -24.54
N GLY A 484 23.71 -18.93 -24.06
CA GLY A 484 23.55 -17.68 -24.82
C GLY A 484 24.90 -17.02 -25.14
N ARG A 485 25.75 -16.82 -24.13
CA ARG A 485 27.08 -16.22 -24.32
C ARG A 485 27.97 -17.03 -25.26
N ILE A 486 27.93 -18.36 -25.14
CA ILE A 486 28.75 -19.24 -25.98
C ILE A 486 28.25 -19.20 -27.43
N ALA A 487 26.93 -19.15 -27.66
CA ALA A 487 26.39 -18.98 -28.98
C ALA A 487 26.84 -17.67 -29.65
N GLU A 488 26.84 -16.56 -28.93
CA GLU A 488 27.42 -15.29 -29.42
C GLU A 488 28.92 -15.44 -29.77
N GLU A 489 29.70 -16.11 -28.91
CA GLU A 489 31.13 -16.33 -29.12
C GLU A 489 31.41 -17.20 -30.38
N LEU A 490 30.65 -18.26 -30.57
CA LEU A 490 30.81 -19.18 -31.74
C LEU A 490 30.55 -18.50 -33.07
N ILE A 491 29.66 -17.49 -33.10
CA ILE A 491 29.27 -16.82 -34.35
C ILE A 491 30.07 -15.53 -34.57
N GLY A 492 30.16 -14.68 -33.50
CA GLY A 492 30.83 -13.38 -33.60
C GLY A 492 32.32 -13.39 -33.23
N GLY A 493 32.84 -14.55 -32.80
CA GLY A 493 34.15 -14.65 -32.19
C GLY A 493 34.22 -14.00 -30.80
N PRO A 494 35.41 -14.04 -30.13
CA PRO A 494 35.54 -13.49 -28.77
C PRO A 494 35.25 -11.98 -28.66
N GLU A 495 35.45 -11.23 -29.76
CA GLU A 495 35.14 -9.79 -29.81
C GLU A 495 33.66 -9.48 -30.10
N GLY A 496 32.90 -10.47 -30.57
CA GLY A 496 31.48 -10.34 -30.88
C GLY A 496 30.55 -10.53 -29.69
N VAL A 497 31.08 -10.95 -28.55
CA VAL A 497 30.29 -11.19 -27.33
C VAL A 497 29.78 -9.87 -26.76
N THR A 498 28.49 -9.84 -26.39
CA THR A 498 27.81 -8.63 -25.89
C THR A 498 27.66 -8.64 -24.38
N THR A 499 27.14 -7.53 -23.84
CA THR A 499 26.74 -7.41 -22.43
C THR A 499 25.42 -8.09 -22.12
N GLY A 500 24.76 -8.70 -23.11
CA GLY A 500 23.46 -9.35 -22.97
C GLY A 500 23.46 -10.47 -21.91
N ALA A 501 24.54 -11.21 -21.82
CA ALA A 501 24.72 -12.31 -20.88
C ALA A 501 25.01 -11.87 -19.42
N GLN A 502 24.93 -10.58 -19.07
CA GLN A 502 25.24 -10.12 -17.71
C GLN A 502 24.44 -10.85 -16.64
N ASN A 503 23.13 -10.94 -16.81
CA ASN A 503 22.23 -11.57 -15.83
C ASN A 503 22.52 -13.08 -15.69
N ASP A 504 22.84 -13.76 -16.79
CA ASP A 504 23.16 -15.20 -16.78
C ASP A 504 24.45 -15.46 -16.02
N ILE A 505 25.48 -14.63 -16.23
CA ILE A 505 26.75 -14.71 -15.52
C ILE A 505 26.54 -14.44 -14.03
N GLU A 506 25.75 -13.44 -13.66
CA GLU A 506 25.45 -13.13 -12.26
C GLU A 506 24.74 -14.30 -11.57
N ARG A 507 23.70 -14.85 -12.19
CA ARG A 507 22.96 -16.01 -11.69
C ARG A 507 23.84 -17.25 -11.59
N ALA A 508 24.64 -17.54 -12.61
CA ALA A 508 25.57 -18.66 -12.61
C ALA A 508 26.59 -18.52 -11.47
N THR A 509 27.18 -17.34 -11.30
CA THR A 509 28.16 -17.07 -10.24
C THR A 509 27.56 -17.24 -8.85
N GLN A 510 26.34 -16.69 -8.63
CA GLN A 510 25.63 -16.83 -7.35
C GLN A 510 25.27 -18.29 -7.05
N MET A 511 24.82 -19.04 -8.05
CA MET A 511 24.51 -20.46 -7.92
C MET A 511 25.75 -21.28 -7.56
N ALA A 512 26.85 -21.12 -8.29
CA ALA A 512 28.10 -21.80 -8.01
C ALA A 512 28.63 -21.45 -6.61
N ARG A 513 28.54 -20.17 -6.20
CA ARG A 513 28.92 -19.74 -4.85
C ARG A 513 28.06 -20.42 -3.78
N ASN A 514 26.74 -20.50 -3.96
CA ASN A 514 25.86 -21.20 -3.03
C ASN A 514 26.15 -22.72 -2.96
N MET A 515 26.51 -23.35 -4.09
CA MET A 515 26.93 -24.77 -4.12
C MET A 515 28.17 -25.00 -3.24
N VAL A 516 29.10 -24.08 -3.24
CA VAL A 516 30.36 -24.16 -2.48
C VAL A 516 30.14 -23.78 -1.01
N THR A 517 29.46 -22.65 -0.75
CA THR A 517 29.44 -22.03 0.59
C THR A 517 28.22 -22.40 1.44
N LYS A 518 27.08 -22.67 0.82
CA LYS A 518 25.82 -22.91 1.56
C LYS A 518 25.34 -24.37 1.52
N TRP A 519 25.52 -25.04 0.40
CA TRP A 519 24.93 -26.37 0.19
C TRP A 519 25.91 -27.52 0.35
N GLY A 520 27.22 -27.22 0.53
CA GLY A 520 28.23 -28.25 0.77
C GLY A 520 28.36 -29.27 -0.36
N LEU A 521 28.17 -28.84 -1.62
CA LEU A 521 28.11 -29.73 -2.79
C LEU A 521 29.47 -29.96 -3.46
N THR A 522 30.58 -29.55 -2.83
CA THR A 522 31.94 -29.77 -3.32
C THR A 522 32.71 -30.67 -2.39
N GLU A 523 33.61 -31.51 -2.96
CA GLU A 523 34.38 -32.47 -2.17
C GLU A 523 35.47 -31.79 -1.31
N LYS A 524 36.11 -30.74 -1.84
CA LYS A 524 37.18 -30.05 -1.14
C LYS A 524 36.72 -29.20 0.02
N MET A 525 35.59 -28.49 -0.14
CA MET A 525 35.05 -27.65 0.92
C MET A 525 34.18 -28.44 1.89
N GLY A 526 33.66 -29.60 1.45
CA GLY A 526 32.84 -30.48 2.28
C GLY A 526 31.49 -29.89 2.69
N PRO A 527 30.72 -30.59 3.56
CA PRO A 527 29.40 -30.14 4.02
C PRO A 527 29.51 -29.13 5.17
N VAL A 528 30.15 -28.01 4.93
CA VAL A 528 30.35 -26.90 5.90
C VAL A 528 29.68 -25.65 5.38
N LEU A 529 29.01 -24.93 6.27
CA LEU A 529 28.39 -23.63 5.96
C LEU A 529 29.44 -22.51 6.10
N TYR A 530 29.80 -21.89 4.99
CA TYR A 530 30.68 -20.74 4.90
C TYR A 530 29.91 -19.44 4.62
N GLY A 531 28.63 -19.38 4.98
CA GLY A 531 27.78 -18.23 4.73
C GLY A 531 28.11 -17.04 5.63
N GLU A 532 27.98 -15.84 5.10
CA GLU A 532 27.90 -14.61 5.90
C GLU A 532 26.57 -14.63 6.66
N ASP A 533 26.61 -14.33 7.97
CA ASP A 533 25.40 -14.06 8.76
C ASP A 533 24.85 -12.69 8.29
N GLU A 534 23.93 -12.69 7.35
CA GLU A 534 23.25 -11.48 6.86
C GLU A 534 22.49 -10.73 7.99
N SER A 535 22.39 -11.33 9.18
CA SER A 535 21.64 -10.77 10.32
C SER A 535 22.44 -9.81 11.20
N GLN A 536 23.76 -9.66 11.02
CA GLN A 536 24.58 -8.80 11.87
C GLN A 536 25.37 -7.76 11.08
N ALA A 537 24.83 -6.55 11.08
CA ALA A 537 25.44 -5.24 10.93
C ALA A 537 25.49 -4.63 9.52
N PRO A 538 24.94 -3.42 9.36
CA PRO A 538 25.26 -2.52 8.26
C PRO A 538 26.66 -1.95 8.52
N GLY A 539 27.69 -2.44 7.79
CA GLY A 539 28.97 -1.74 7.72
C GLY A 539 30.25 -2.53 7.92
N GLY A 540 30.24 -3.87 7.96
CA GLY A 540 31.50 -4.60 8.08
C GLY A 540 31.28 -6.10 8.13
N GLY A 541 31.23 -6.76 6.99
CA GLY A 541 31.22 -8.22 6.88
C GLY A 541 32.53 -8.79 7.43
N ASN A 542 32.55 -9.19 8.68
CA ASN A 542 33.59 -10.09 9.16
C ASN A 542 33.27 -11.48 8.58
N THR A 543 33.99 -11.87 7.55
CA THR A 543 34.00 -13.26 7.11
C THR A 543 34.54 -14.12 8.24
N HIS A 544 33.75 -15.09 8.70
CA HIS A 544 34.13 -15.99 9.80
C HIS A 544 35.14 -17.07 9.41
N TYR A 545 35.81 -16.94 8.26
CA TYR A 545 36.77 -17.88 7.74
C TYR A 545 38.05 -17.18 7.28
N SER A 546 39.18 -17.92 7.23
CA SER A 546 40.51 -17.40 6.89
C SER A 546 40.61 -16.95 5.43
N GLU A 547 41.59 -16.14 5.13
CA GLU A 547 41.90 -15.77 3.72
C GLU A 547 42.21 -16.99 2.85
N ASP A 548 42.86 -18.02 3.39
CA ASP A 548 43.12 -19.26 2.66
C ASP A 548 41.83 -20.00 2.30
N THR A 549 40.87 -20.05 3.22
CA THR A 549 39.51 -20.59 2.94
C THR A 549 38.80 -19.77 1.87
N SER A 550 38.88 -18.43 1.93
CA SER A 550 38.33 -17.56 0.89
C SER A 550 38.90 -17.83 -0.49
N ARG A 551 40.22 -17.96 -0.59
CA ARG A 551 40.90 -18.30 -1.84
C ARG A 551 40.49 -19.69 -2.37
N GLU A 552 40.26 -20.65 -1.49
CA GLU A 552 39.83 -21.99 -1.91
C GLU A 552 38.34 -21.96 -2.38
N ILE A 553 37.46 -21.19 -1.73
CA ILE A 553 36.09 -20.95 -2.20
C ILE A 553 36.14 -20.34 -3.61
N ASP A 554 36.92 -19.31 -3.86
CA ASP A 554 37.04 -18.68 -5.18
C ASP A 554 37.55 -19.65 -6.26
N LYS A 555 38.51 -20.52 -5.92
CA LYS A 555 39.00 -21.57 -6.84
C LYS A 555 37.91 -22.59 -7.17
N GLU A 556 37.17 -23.08 -6.18
CA GLU A 556 36.11 -24.07 -6.38
C GLU A 556 34.95 -23.48 -7.18
N VAL A 557 34.53 -22.22 -6.88
CA VAL A 557 33.51 -21.50 -7.65
C VAL A 557 33.93 -21.40 -9.12
N ARG A 558 35.18 -20.98 -9.36
CA ARG A 558 35.72 -20.83 -10.72
C ARG A 558 35.79 -22.19 -11.44
N ALA A 559 36.23 -23.24 -10.76
CA ALA A 559 36.32 -24.58 -11.35
C ALA A 559 34.96 -25.14 -11.79
N ILE A 560 33.88 -24.87 -10.98
CA ILE A 560 32.52 -25.24 -11.33
C ILE A 560 32.06 -24.48 -12.59
N LEU A 561 32.26 -23.14 -12.62
CA LEU A 561 31.86 -22.30 -13.74
C LEU A 561 32.62 -22.66 -15.02
N ASP A 562 33.97 -22.84 -14.95
CA ASP A 562 34.79 -23.21 -16.09
C ASP A 562 34.38 -24.59 -16.65
N SER A 563 34.08 -25.58 -15.78
CA SER A 563 33.62 -26.89 -16.22
C SER A 563 32.22 -26.84 -16.90
N ALA A 564 31.30 -26.01 -16.37
CA ALA A 564 29.98 -25.81 -17.00
C ALA A 564 30.10 -25.09 -18.35
N PHE A 565 30.97 -24.07 -18.43
CA PHE A 565 31.25 -23.35 -19.67
C PHE A 565 31.83 -24.27 -20.76
N VAL A 566 32.84 -25.07 -20.43
CA VAL A 566 33.45 -26.03 -21.37
C VAL A 566 32.41 -27.03 -21.86
N LYS A 567 31.57 -27.58 -20.95
CA LYS A 567 30.54 -28.56 -21.31
C LYS A 567 29.48 -27.95 -22.24
N ALA A 568 29.01 -26.74 -21.96
CA ALA A 568 28.05 -26.04 -22.80
C ALA A 568 28.65 -25.73 -24.19
N LYS A 569 29.94 -25.38 -24.24
CA LYS A 569 30.65 -25.11 -25.50
C LYS A 569 30.77 -26.36 -26.37
N GLU A 570 31.18 -27.49 -25.79
CA GLU A 570 31.20 -28.79 -26.51
C GLU A 570 29.84 -29.13 -27.15
N LEU A 571 28.74 -28.94 -26.40
CA LEU A 571 27.39 -29.22 -26.90
C LEU A 571 27.00 -28.29 -28.06
N LEU A 572 27.27 -27.00 -27.95
CA LEU A 572 26.92 -26.05 -29.02
C LEU A 572 27.80 -26.20 -30.27
N GLU A 573 29.07 -26.62 -30.13
CA GLU A 573 29.93 -26.95 -31.28
C GLU A 573 29.41 -28.20 -32.01
N GLU A 574 28.95 -29.21 -31.27
CA GLU A 574 28.36 -30.45 -31.85
C GLU A 574 27.01 -30.19 -32.55
N TYR A 575 26.19 -29.27 -31.99
CA TYR A 575 24.84 -28.96 -32.52
C TYR A 575 24.80 -27.59 -33.23
N ARG A 576 25.92 -27.21 -33.88
CA ARG A 576 26.01 -25.92 -34.58
C ARG A 576 25.01 -25.78 -35.73
N ASP A 577 24.71 -26.87 -36.42
CA ASP A 577 23.70 -26.91 -37.47
C ASP A 577 22.28 -26.64 -36.94
N VAL A 578 21.97 -27.16 -35.77
CA VAL A 578 20.70 -26.88 -35.07
C VAL A 578 20.64 -25.43 -34.57
N LEU A 579 21.77 -24.86 -34.10
CA LEU A 579 21.87 -23.46 -33.70
C LEU A 579 21.52 -22.52 -34.87
N GLU A 580 22.04 -22.79 -36.08
CA GLU A 580 21.70 -22.02 -37.27
C GLU A 580 20.20 -22.15 -37.65
N SER A 581 19.67 -23.37 -37.63
CA SER A 581 18.27 -23.61 -37.97
C SER A 581 17.31 -22.97 -36.93
N MET A 582 17.67 -23.01 -35.62
CA MET A 582 16.85 -22.42 -34.56
C MET A 582 16.87 -20.89 -34.63
N LYS A 583 18.01 -20.28 -34.93
CA LYS A 583 18.12 -18.84 -35.17
C LYS A 583 17.24 -18.45 -36.39
N ASP A 584 17.27 -19.20 -37.51
CA ASP A 584 16.43 -18.89 -38.65
C ASP A 584 14.94 -18.97 -38.30
N ALA A 585 14.50 -20.00 -37.58
CA ALA A 585 13.14 -20.12 -37.10
C ALA A 585 12.74 -18.94 -36.16
N LEU A 586 13.65 -18.49 -35.25
CA LEU A 586 13.40 -17.34 -34.42
C LEU A 586 13.33 -16.01 -35.18
N MET A 587 14.10 -15.88 -36.24
CA MET A 587 14.01 -14.70 -37.12
C MET A 587 12.71 -14.66 -37.91
N ASP A 588 12.18 -15.83 -38.31
CA ASP A 588 10.95 -15.94 -39.09
C ASP A 588 9.69 -15.82 -38.22
N TYR A 589 9.66 -16.49 -37.08
CA TYR A 589 8.46 -16.61 -36.24
C TYR A 589 8.49 -15.72 -34.98
N GLU A 590 9.62 -15.11 -34.63
CA GLU A 590 9.89 -14.32 -33.41
C GLU A 590 9.68 -15.10 -32.11
N THR A 591 8.87 -16.14 -32.09
CA THR A 591 8.61 -17.03 -30.98
C THR A 591 8.42 -18.45 -31.48
N ILE A 592 9.10 -19.41 -30.87
CA ILE A 592 8.96 -20.85 -31.16
C ILE A 592 8.56 -21.59 -29.88
N ASP A 593 7.67 -22.56 -30.00
CA ASP A 593 7.18 -23.39 -28.92
C ASP A 593 8.03 -24.67 -28.70
N ALA A 594 7.68 -25.46 -27.68
CA ALA A 594 8.37 -26.70 -27.34
C ALA A 594 8.38 -27.72 -28.48
N ASP A 595 7.28 -27.84 -29.23
CA ASP A 595 7.16 -28.77 -30.33
C ASP A 595 8.06 -28.37 -31.51
N GLN A 596 8.15 -27.07 -31.80
CA GLN A 596 9.04 -26.52 -32.83
C GLN A 596 10.51 -26.69 -32.43
N VAL A 597 10.84 -26.46 -31.13
CA VAL A 597 12.18 -26.74 -30.61
C VAL A 597 12.54 -28.22 -30.75
N ASP A 598 11.61 -29.13 -30.45
CA ASP A 598 11.82 -30.57 -30.63
C ASP A 598 12.01 -30.99 -32.10
N ASP A 599 11.29 -30.37 -33.03
CA ASP A 599 11.48 -30.61 -34.47
C ASP A 599 12.89 -30.20 -34.91
N LEU A 600 13.35 -29.02 -34.47
CA LEU A 600 14.71 -28.52 -34.77
C LEU A 600 15.79 -29.44 -34.18
N MET A 601 15.62 -29.89 -32.94
CA MET A 601 16.56 -30.81 -32.30
C MET A 601 16.64 -32.18 -32.98
N LYS A 602 15.55 -32.63 -33.63
CA LYS A 602 15.49 -33.84 -34.45
C LYS A 602 15.95 -33.63 -35.89
N ARG A 603 16.31 -32.40 -36.27
CA ARG A 603 16.69 -32.00 -37.60
C ARG A 603 15.60 -32.27 -38.67
N VAL A 604 14.34 -32.10 -38.28
CA VAL A 604 13.18 -32.18 -39.21
C VAL A 604 12.65 -30.77 -39.50
N PRO A 605 11.90 -30.58 -40.60
CA PRO A 605 11.30 -29.28 -40.90
C PRO A 605 10.41 -28.79 -39.75
N VAL A 606 10.56 -27.52 -39.43
CA VAL A 606 9.80 -26.88 -38.34
C VAL A 606 8.33 -26.77 -38.75
N ARG A 607 7.44 -27.24 -37.89
CA ARG A 607 6.00 -27.06 -38.10
C ARG A 607 5.61 -25.58 -37.95
N PRO A 608 4.52 -25.11 -38.60
CA PRO A 608 4.04 -23.73 -38.37
C PRO A 608 3.63 -23.52 -36.91
N PRO A 609 3.68 -22.27 -36.44
CA PRO A 609 3.19 -21.93 -35.09
C PRO A 609 1.74 -22.36 -34.90
N ARG A 610 1.38 -22.80 -33.69
CA ARG A 610 -0.03 -23.09 -33.37
C ARG A 610 -0.83 -21.81 -33.49
N THR A 611 -1.80 -21.77 -34.40
CA THR A 611 -2.82 -20.72 -34.45
C THR A 611 -3.97 -21.15 -33.52
N TRP A 612 -4.25 -20.37 -32.53
CA TRP A 612 -5.39 -20.58 -31.61
C TRP A 612 -6.69 -19.94 -32.15
N ASP A 613 -6.75 -19.67 -33.47
CA ASP A 613 -7.93 -19.10 -34.11
C ASP A 613 -8.99 -20.16 -34.35
N ASP A 614 -10.26 -19.84 -34.01
CA ASP A 614 -11.47 -20.66 -34.10
C ASP A 614 -11.83 -21.19 -35.51
N ASN A 615 -10.98 -21.02 -36.53
CA ASN A 615 -11.29 -21.35 -37.92
C ASN A 615 -11.00 -22.80 -38.31
N ASP A 616 -10.36 -23.62 -37.45
CA ASP A 616 -10.03 -25.01 -37.79
C ASP A 616 -11.19 -26.02 -37.57
N LEU A 617 -12.39 -25.55 -37.16
CA LEU A 617 -13.55 -26.45 -37.02
C LEU A 617 -14.32 -26.71 -38.31
N ASP A 618 -14.00 -26.03 -39.42
CA ASP A 618 -14.72 -26.19 -40.69
C ASP A 618 -14.05 -27.13 -41.71
N ASP A 619 -12.87 -27.69 -41.46
CA ASP A 619 -12.18 -28.59 -42.40
C ASP A 619 -12.18 -30.07 -41.95
N GLN A 620 -13.30 -30.59 -41.45
CA GLN A 620 -13.54 -32.03 -41.53
C GLN A 620 -14.23 -32.36 -42.86
N PRO A 621 -13.62 -33.16 -43.73
CA PRO A 621 -14.27 -33.56 -44.97
C PRO A 621 -15.49 -34.39 -44.62
N ASN A 622 -16.63 -33.86 -45.02
CA ASN A 622 -17.95 -34.48 -44.94
C ASN A 622 -17.90 -35.89 -45.59
N ALA A 623 -17.67 -36.93 -44.79
CA ALA A 623 -17.80 -38.30 -45.20
C ALA A 623 -19.27 -38.58 -45.49
N GLY A 624 -19.67 -38.26 -46.69
CA GLY A 624 -20.99 -38.60 -47.24
C GLY A 624 -21.24 -40.10 -47.19
N GLY A 625 -22.01 -40.51 -46.20
CA GLY A 625 -22.65 -41.83 -46.12
C GLY A 625 -24.02 -41.77 -46.72
N GLY A 626 -24.15 -42.13 -47.98
CA GLY A 626 -25.42 -42.31 -48.63
C GLY A 626 -26.23 -43.41 -47.96
N THR A 627 -27.46 -43.08 -47.65
CA THR A 627 -28.52 -44.03 -47.33
C THR A 627 -28.96 -44.79 -48.62
N PRO A 628 -29.12 -46.09 -48.62
CA PRO A 628 -30.02 -46.74 -49.50
C PRO A 628 -31.41 -46.86 -48.89
N VAL A 629 -32.38 -46.30 -49.58
CA VAL A 629 -33.81 -46.65 -49.46
C VAL A 629 -33.97 -48.01 -50.05
N MET A 630 -34.63 -48.94 -49.35
CA MET A 630 -35.53 -49.94 -49.97
C MET A 630 -36.25 -50.71 -48.86
N ASP A 631 -37.53 -50.67 -49.06
CA ASP A 631 -38.73 -51.45 -48.85
C ASP A 631 -39.27 -51.63 -47.46
#